data_abde3fb0667699e76f08dcdbd0dab8d3
#
_entry.id   abde3fb0667699e76f08dcdbd0dab8d3
#
_cell.length_a   1.000
_cell.length_b   1.000
_cell.length_c   1.000
_cell.angle_alpha   90.00
_cell.angle_beta   90.00
_cell.angle_gamma   90.00
#
_symmetry.space_group_name_H-M   'P 1'
#
loop_
_entity.id
_entity.type
_entity.pdbx_description
1 polymer ?
#
loop_
_entity_poly.entity_id
_entity_poly.type
_entity_poly.pdbx_seq_one_letter_code
_entity_poly.pdbx_strand_id
1 'polypeptide(L)'
;MPTGGGKSLCFQVPALLREGLTVVVSPLIALMEDQVATLDELGVPAVALNSTLNPEQQRDIAERLQRGEIKLLYLAPERLVQPRMLAFLQRLPVGLFAIDEAHCVSQWGHDFRPEYLQLGQLAELFPQVPRIALTATADMRTREEMIQRLHLQNAEQFLSSFDRPNIFYRIVPKEQPRKQLLGFLSERRGDAGIVYCLSRKKVEEVAEFLGNQGFPALPYHAGLSNELRAHHQKRFLNEEGLIMVATIAFGMGIDKPNVRFVAHLDLPKSLEAYYQETGRAGRDGLPADAWMAYGLQDVLLLRQMMQSSEGDERHKRVERHKLEAMLALCEETRCRRQALLAYFDEEMPQPCGHCDNCVDGVETWDATESARQALSAIYRSGQRYGVGHLVDILLGRETEKIRSLGHQHLAVFGIGKGRGEDEWRTLFRQLVARGLADVDLDGFGGLRLTEACRPLLRGEVRLELRRDLKPQRAKGSSSGGASAASQLVRSEEREMWEALRALRRKLAEEHSVPPYVIFPDATLLEMLRSQPRSLSDMAQVSGVGARKLERYGQAFLDVLTDSPAAPAAPPQDLRHELASLACAGMTPAQIARQLNCSEKNVYAMLAEAIAGQQVSLEQALDLPEELLGEIQDAFLEEDGELPPVAALEERFGKRVPSGVLHCVRAALQVELES
;
A
#
# COMPACT_ATOMS: atom_id res chain seq x y z
N MET A 1 -2.77 -15.62 -0.78
CA MET A 1 -1.46 -14.90 -0.78
C MET A 1 -1.71 -13.42 -1.06
N PRO A 2 -1.01 -12.46 -0.43
CA PRO A 2 -1.26 -11.04 -0.61
C PRO A 2 -0.97 -10.57 -2.04
N THR A 3 -1.53 -9.42 -2.43
CA THR A 3 -1.16 -8.76 -3.69
C THR A 3 0.34 -8.40 -3.63
N GLY A 4 1.09 -8.73 -4.68
CA GLY A 4 2.56 -8.58 -4.70
C GLY A 4 3.34 -9.68 -3.99
N GLY A 5 2.68 -10.69 -3.40
CA GLY A 5 3.30 -11.81 -2.69
C GLY A 5 3.88 -12.92 -3.56
N GLY A 6 4.13 -12.68 -4.85
CA GLY A 6 4.77 -13.67 -5.74
C GLY A 6 3.85 -14.80 -6.21
N LYS A 7 2.52 -14.60 -6.25
CA LYS A 7 1.55 -15.62 -6.74
C LYS A 7 1.95 -16.23 -8.09
N SER A 8 2.42 -15.43 -9.03
CA SER A 8 2.80 -15.91 -10.37
C SER A 8 3.94 -16.93 -10.31
N LEU A 9 4.88 -16.79 -9.36
CA LEU A 9 5.95 -17.76 -9.18
C LEU A 9 5.46 -19.14 -8.77
N CYS A 10 4.29 -19.24 -8.10
CA CYS A 10 3.71 -20.51 -7.68
C CYS A 10 3.31 -21.42 -8.85
N PHE A 11 3.13 -20.88 -10.05
CA PHE A 11 2.90 -21.68 -11.26
C PHE A 11 4.04 -21.55 -12.28
N GLN A 12 4.77 -20.44 -12.30
CA GLN A 12 5.91 -20.24 -13.22
C GLN A 12 7.08 -21.18 -12.87
N VAL A 13 7.45 -21.32 -11.60
CA VAL A 13 8.51 -22.24 -11.16
C VAL A 13 8.12 -23.71 -11.46
N PRO A 14 6.95 -24.20 -11.06
CA PRO A 14 6.52 -25.55 -11.47
C PRO A 14 6.45 -25.76 -12.97
N ALA A 15 6.05 -24.74 -13.75
CA ALA A 15 6.05 -24.82 -15.21
C ALA A 15 7.45 -25.15 -15.77
N LEU A 16 8.50 -24.60 -15.21
CA LEU A 16 9.88 -24.86 -15.65
C LEU A 16 10.38 -26.25 -15.23
N LEU A 17 9.95 -26.74 -14.08
CA LEU A 17 10.41 -28.01 -13.52
C LEU A 17 9.64 -29.22 -14.06
N ARG A 18 8.40 -29.03 -14.51
CA ARG A 18 7.53 -30.12 -15.01
C ARG A 18 7.67 -30.26 -16.52
N GLU A 19 7.46 -31.47 -17.01
CA GLU A 19 7.31 -31.70 -18.45
C GLU A 19 5.94 -31.22 -18.93
N GLY A 20 5.87 -30.89 -20.22
CA GLY A 20 4.65 -30.46 -20.89
C GLY A 20 4.36 -28.95 -20.78
N LEU A 21 3.20 -28.59 -21.29
CA LEU A 21 2.68 -27.23 -21.37
C LEU A 21 1.96 -26.85 -20.09
N THR A 22 2.26 -25.68 -19.53
CA THR A 22 1.45 -25.07 -18.47
C THR A 22 0.46 -24.10 -19.10
N VAL A 23 -0.84 -24.32 -18.86
CA VAL A 23 -1.93 -23.45 -19.30
C VAL A 23 -2.33 -22.55 -18.14
N VAL A 24 -2.16 -21.24 -18.31
CA VAL A 24 -2.49 -20.23 -17.32
C VAL A 24 -3.78 -19.52 -17.71
N VAL A 25 -4.81 -19.63 -16.87
CA VAL A 25 -6.08 -18.92 -17.04
C VAL A 25 -6.00 -17.60 -16.31
N SER A 26 -6.14 -16.50 -17.04
CA SER A 26 -6.11 -15.15 -16.46
C SER A 26 -7.25 -14.30 -17.03
N PRO A 27 -7.91 -13.45 -16.21
CA PRO A 27 -9.11 -12.74 -16.65
C PRO A 27 -8.85 -11.50 -17.51
N LEU A 28 -7.58 -11.11 -17.69
CA LEU A 28 -7.22 -9.82 -18.30
C LEU A 28 -6.07 -9.95 -19.28
N ILE A 29 -6.31 -9.44 -20.50
CA ILE A 29 -5.33 -9.45 -21.59
C ILE A 29 -4.05 -8.67 -21.20
N ALA A 30 -4.20 -7.47 -20.64
CA ALA A 30 -3.05 -6.64 -20.27
C ALA A 30 -2.15 -7.31 -19.21
N LEU A 31 -2.72 -8.05 -18.26
CA LEU A 31 -1.94 -8.82 -17.27
C LEU A 31 -1.18 -9.97 -17.93
N MET A 32 -1.83 -10.67 -18.88
CA MET A 32 -1.19 -11.75 -19.61
C MET A 32 0.00 -11.24 -20.43
N GLU A 33 -0.15 -10.10 -21.12
CA GLU A 33 0.89 -9.48 -21.93
C GLU A 33 2.09 -9.02 -21.09
N ASP A 34 1.83 -8.41 -19.92
CA ASP A 34 2.89 -7.97 -19.00
C ASP A 34 3.69 -9.17 -18.43
N GLN A 35 2.98 -10.24 -18.03
CA GLN A 35 3.64 -11.46 -17.54
C GLN A 35 4.45 -12.16 -18.64
N VAL A 36 3.92 -12.24 -19.88
CA VAL A 36 4.64 -12.81 -21.02
C VAL A 36 5.88 -12.00 -21.33
N ALA A 37 5.79 -10.66 -21.36
CA ALA A 37 6.95 -9.79 -21.59
C ALA A 37 8.05 -10.00 -20.54
N THR A 38 7.65 -10.11 -19.25
CA THR A 38 8.59 -10.38 -18.16
C THR A 38 9.26 -11.76 -18.30
N LEU A 39 8.52 -12.78 -18.70
CA LEU A 39 9.04 -14.13 -18.93
C LEU A 39 9.98 -14.19 -20.14
N ASP A 40 9.66 -13.45 -21.20
CA ASP A 40 10.51 -13.35 -22.39
C ASP A 40 11.88 -12.72 -22.09
N GLU A 41 11.89 -11.65 -21.30
CA GLU A 41 13.14 -11.04 -20.77
C GLU A 41 13.99 -12.04 -19.95
N LEU A 42 13.33 -12.96 -19.24
CA LEU A 42 13.99 -14.03 -18.51
C LEU A 42 14.38 -15.23 -19.41
N GLY A 43 13.99 -15.23 -20.70
CA GLY A 43 14.23 -16.30 -21.66
C GLY A 43 13.35 -17.52 -21.46
N VAL A 44 12.19 -17.35 -20.84
CA VAL A 44 11.20 -18.41 -20.67
C VAL A 44 10.18 -18.34 -21.81
N PRO A 45 10.01 -19.39 -22.63
CA PRO A 45 9.08 -19.39 -23.75
C PRO A 45 7.62 -19.32 -23.28
N ALA A 46 7.02 -18.15 -23.30
CA ALA A 46 5.64 -17.91 -22.93
C ALA A 46 4.89 -17.16 -24.03
N VAL A 47 3.61 -17.40 -24.17
CA VAL A 47 2.72 -16.70 -25.11
C VAL A 47 1.37 -16.42 -24.50
N ALA A 48 0.75 -15.30 -24.88
CA ALA A 48 -0.65 -14.98 -24.58
C ALA A 48 -1.48 -15.15 -25.86
N LEU A 49 -2.49 -16.01 -25.81
CA LEU A 49 -3.41 -16.21 -26.92
C LEU A 49 -4.71 -15.46 -26.61
N ASN A 50 -4.83 -14.24 -27.12
CA ASN A 50 -5.93 -13.32 -26.85
C ASN A 50 -6.66 -12.89 -28.14
N SER A 51 -7.69 -12.03 -28.01
CA SER A 51 -8.52 -11.56 -29.13
C SER A 51 -7.86 -10.46 -29.97
N THR A 52 -6.74 -9.90 -29.54
CA THR A 52 -6.04 -8.83 -30.28
C THR A 52 -5.14 -9.38 -31.39
N LEU A 53 -4.82 -10.68 -31.35
CA LEU A 53 -3.95 -11.35 -32.31
C LEU A 53 -4.66 -11.57 -33.65
N ASN A 54 -3.94 -11.31 -34.73
CA ASN A 54 -4.42 -11.63 -36.09
C ASN A 54 -4.38 -13.14 -36.37
N PRO A 55 -5.08 -13.64 -37.42
CA PRO A 55 -5.12 -15.07 -37.73
C PRO A 55 -3.79 -15.73 -38.00
N GLU A 56 -2.81 -15.00 -38.56
CA GLU A 56 -1.47 -15.48 -38.86
C GLU A 56 -0.69 -15.73 -37.55
N GLN A 57 -0.70 -14.77 -36.65
CA GLN A 57 -0.09 -14.91 -35.31
C GLN A 57 -0.69 -16.07 -34.52
N GLN A 58 -2.03 -16.26 -34.61
CA GLN A 58 -2.70 -17.38 -33.93
C GLN A 58 -2.24 -18.75 -34.54
N ARG A 59 -2.01 -18.84 -35.82
CA ARG A 59 -1.50 -20.05 -36.46
C ARG A 59 -0.05 -20.34 -36.05
N ASP A 60 0.82 -19.32 -36.07
CA ASP A 60 2.20 -19.46 -35.62
C ASP A 60 2.27 -19.98 -34.17
N ILE A 61 1.48 -19.40 -33.26
CA ILE A 61 1.41 -19.87 -31.90
C ILE A 61 0.93 -21.35 -31.84
N ALA A 62 -0.07 -21.71 -32.61
CA ALA A 62 -0.58 -23.08 -32.62
C ALA A 62 0.48 -24.09 -33.11
N GLU A 63 1.26 -23.74 -34.14
CA GLU A 63 2.35 -24.56 -34.64
C GLU A 63 3.50 -24.70 -33.64
N ARG A 64 3.88 -23.60 -32.96
CA ARG A 64 4.89 -23.62 -31.90
C ARG A 64 4.47 -24.45 -30.71
N LEU A 65 3.16 -24.39 -30.32
CA LEU A 65 2.59 -25.26 -29.29
C LEU A 65 2.67 -26.74 -29.65
N GLN A 66 2.37 -27.10 -30.92
CA GLN A 66 2.47 -28.48 -31.42
C GLN A 66 3.91 -29.01 -31.46
N ARG A 67 4.89 -28.11 -31.72
CA ARG A 67 6.32 -28.43 -31.66
C ARG A 67 6.91 -28.50 -30.27
N GLY A 68 6.13 -28.13 -29.24
CA GLY A 68 6.60 -28.11 -27.85
C GLY A 68 7.57 -26.98 -27.53
N GLU A 69 7.60 -25.91 -28.33
CA GLU A 69 8.50 -24.76 -28.15
C GLU A 69 8.03 -23.79 -27.07
N ILE A 70 6.76 -23.90 -26.62
CA ILE A 70 6.15 -23.01 -25.65
C ILE A 70 5.99 -23.73 -24.31
N LYS A 71 6.39 -23.09 -23.24
CA LYS A 71 6.33 -23.62 -21.87
C LYS A 71 5.11 -23.14 -21.10
N LEU A 72 4.69 -21.87 -21.29
CA LEU A 72 3.51 -21.29 -20.68
C LEU A 72 2.57 -20.69 -21.74
N LEU A 73 1.32 -21.09 -21.71
CA LEU A 73 0.25 -20.56 -22.55
C LEU A 73 -0.75 -19.81 -21.68
N TYR A 74 -0.83 -18.49 -21.84
CA TYR A 74 -1.83 -17.66 -21.17
C TYR A 74 -3.11 -17.57 -22.02
N LEU A 75 -4.25 -17.82 -21.38
CA LEU A 75 -5.58 -17.80 -22.01
C LEU A 75 -6.60 -17.06 -21.14
N ALA A 76 -7.48 -16.30 -21.78
CA ALA A 76 -8.69 -15.83 -21.12
C ALA A 76 -9.68 -16.99 -20.89
N PRO A 77 -10.49 -16.98 -19.80
CA PRO A 77 -11.42 -18.05 -19.51
C PRO A 77 -12.43 -18.29 -20.64
N GLU A 78 -12.93 -17.22 -21.28
CA GLU A 78 -13.88 -17.28 -22.40
C GLU A 78 -13.30 -18.03 -23.62
N ARG A 79 -12.00 -17.96 -23.79
CA ARG A 79 -11.31 -18.67 -24.88
C ARG A 79 -11.03 -20.12 -24.53
N LEU A 80 -10.61 -20.38 -23.29
CA LEU A 80 -10.29 -21.73 -22.83
C LEU A 80 -11.49 -22.66 -22.90
N VAL A 81 -12.67 -22.19 -22.49
CA VAL A 81 -13.90 -23.02 -22.43
C VAL A 81 -14.52 -23.29 -23.81
N GLN A 82 -13.99 -22.73 -24.88
CA GLN A 82 -14.47 -23.03 -26.24
C GLN A 82 -14.17 -24.49 -26.60
N PRO A 83 -15.16 -25.26 -27.14
CA PRO A 83 -14.97 -26.67 -27.47
C PRO A 83 -13.76 -26.94 -28.39
N ARG A 84 -13.50 -26.04 -29.33
CA ARG A 84 -12.34 -26.16 -30.25
C ARG A 84 -11.02 -26.02 -29.49
N MET A 85 -10.94 -25.12 -28.51
CA MET A 85 -9.73 -24.92 -27.71
C MET A 85 -9.49 -26.12 -26.79
N LEU A 86 -10.51 -26.60 -26.09
CA LEU A 86 -10.41 -27.80 -25.26
C LEU A 86 -9.96 -29.02 -26.07
N ALA A 87 -10.57 -29.27 -27.24
CA ALA A 87 -10.15 -30.35 -28.14
C ALA A 87 -8.71 -30.17 -28.68
N PHE A 88 -8.25 -28.94 -28.86
CA PHE A 88 -6.87 -28.66 -29.22
C PHE A 88 -5.90 -28.99 -28.09
N LEU A 89 -6.21 -28.56 -26.88
CA LEU A 89 -5.39 -28.81 -25.68
C LEU A 89 -5.31 -30.31 -25.34
N GLN A 90 -6.37 -31.09 -25.58
CA GLN A 90 -6.35 -32.54 -25.38
C GLN A 90 -5.34 -33.29 -26.28
N ARG A 91 -4.87 -32.65 -27.36
CA ARG A 91 -3.84 -33.20 -28.25
C ARG A 91 -2.43 -32.81 -27.87
N LEU A 92 -2.28 -31.91 -26.90
CA LEU A 92 -0.99 -31.41 -26.41
C LEU A 92 -0.62 -32.07 -25.08
N PRO A 93 0.67 -32.19 -24.78
CA PRO A 93 1.13 -32.69 -23.49
C PRO A 93 0.95 -31.60 -22.41
N VAL A 94 -0.29 -31.37 -21.95
CA VAL A 94 -0.57 -30.42 -20.88
C VAL A 94 -0.09 -30.99 -19.55
N GLY A 95 0.82 -30.28 -18.87
CA GLY A 95 1.42 -30.67 -17.60
C GLY A 95 0.83 -30.00 -16.36
N LEU A 96 0.17 -28.82 -16.51
CA LEU A 96 -0.39 -28.06 -15.39
C LEU A 96 -1.47 -27.09 -15.91
N PHE A 97 -2.57 -26.94 -15.16
CA PHE A 97 -3.48 -25.80 -15.29
C PHE A 97 -3.30 -24.88 -14.08
N ALA A 98 -3.01 -23.60 -14.33
CA ALA A 98 -2.96 -22.56 -13.34
C ALA A 98 -4.15 -21.60 -13.52
N ILE A 99 -5.01 -21.51 -12.52
CA ILE A 99 -6.20 -20.64 -12.51
C ILE A 99 -5.86 -19.43 -11.66
N ASP A 100 -5.46 -18.34 -12.32
CA ASP A 100 -5.18 -17.07 -11.66
C ASP A 100 -6.47 -16.30 -11.39
N GLU A 101 -6.45 -15.44 -10.36
CA GLU A 101 -7.60 -14.70 -9.85
C GLU A 101 -8.85 -15.61 -9.64
N ALA A 102 -8.62 -16.79 -9.07
CA ALA A 102 -9.64 -17.84 -8.95
C ALA A 102 -10.88 -17.41 -8.14
N HIS A 103 -10.81 -16.32 -7.35
CA HIS A 103 -11.96 -15.73 -6.69
C HIS A 103 -13.07 -15.29 -7.68
N CYS A 104 -12.74 -15.10 -8.97
CA CYS A 104 -13.72 -14.80 -10.01
C CYS A 104 -14.77 -15.91 -10.21
N VAL A 105 -14.53 -17.12 -9.70
CA VAL A 105 -15.51 -18.22 -9.72
C VAL A 105 -16.64 -18.02 -8.71
N SER A 106 -16.41 -17.23 -7.67
CA SER A 106 -17.32 -17.04 -6.56
C SER A 106 -18.29 -15.88 -6.79
N GLN A 107 -19.58 -16.13 -6.59
CA GLN A 107 -20.60 -15.08 -6.55
C GLN A 107 -20.43 -14.13 -5.34
N TRP A 108 -19.70 -14.57 -4.33
CA TRP A 108 -19.31 -13.78 -3.17
C TRP A 108 -18.03 -12.97 -3.43
N GLY A 109 -17.27 -13.30 -4.49
CA GLY A 109 -16.11 -12.56 -4.93
C GLY A 109 -16.46 -11.12 -5.33
N HIS A 110 -15.49 -10.24 -5.39
CA HIS A 110 -15.66 -8.84 -5.78
C HIS A 110 -15.70 -8.63 -7.32
N ASP A 111 -15.28 -9.64 -8.09
CA ASP A 111 -15.26 -9.65 -9.57
C ASP A 111 -15.74 -11.02 -10.10
N PHE A 112 -17.01 -11.33 -9.87
CA PHE A 112 -17.60 -12.57 -10.35
C PHE A 112 -17.64 -12.59 -11.88
N ARG A 113 -17.18 -13.72 -12.47
CA ARG A 113 -17.21 -13.97 -13.92
C ARG A 113 -17.83 -15.32 -14.22
N PRO A 114 -18.97 -15.36 -14.91
CA PRO A 114 -19.69 -16.62 -15.21
C PRO A 114 -18.83 -17.67 -15.93
N GLU A 115 -17.88 -17.23 -16.74
CA GLU A 115 -16.97 -18.10 -17.49
C GLU A 115 -16.05 -18.92 -16.57
N TYR A 116 -15.69 -18.39 -15.39
CA TYR A 116 -14.91 -19.14 -14.40
C TYR A 116 -15.63 -20.36 -13.85
N LEU A 117 -16.97 -20.34 -13.80
CA LEU A 117 -17.75 -21.53 -13.39
C LEU A 117 -17.52 -22.73 -14.31
N GLN A 118 -17.27 -22.46 -15.60
CA GLN A 118 -17.06 -23.52 -16.58
C GLN A 118 -15.67 -24.17 -16.47
N LEU A 119 -14.73 -23.56 -15.71
CA LEU A 119 -13.39 -24.13 -15.49
C LEU A 119 -13.44 -25.43 -14.66
N GLY A 120 -14.52 -25.69 -13.95
CA GLY A 120 -14.76 -26.97 -13.26
C GLY A 120 -14.67 -28.18 -14.18
N GLN A 121 -15.07 -28.06 -15.48
CA GLN A 121 -15.00 -29.13 -16.47
C GLN A 121 -13.55 -29.61 -16.76
N LEU A 122 -12.53 -28.82 -16.43
CA LEU A 122 -11.14 -29.25 -16.57
C LEU A 122 -10.83 -30.48 -15.71
N ALA A 123 -11.55 -30.70 -14.61
CA ALA A 123 -11.40 -31.87 -13.78
C ALA A 123 -11.78 -33.18 -14.53
N GLU A 124 -12.80 -33.11 -15.35
CA GLU A 124 -13.33 -34.26 -16.11
C GLU A 124 -12.56 -34.46 -17.42
N LEU A 125 -12.25 -33.37 -18.11
CA LEU A 125 -11.59 -33.42 -19.41
C LEU A 125 -10.08 -33.75 -19.32
N PHE A 126 -9.44 -33.39 -18.19
CA PHE A 126 -8.00 -33.59 -17.97
C PHE A 126 -7.76 -34.19 -16.55
N PRO A 127 -8.25 -35.39 -16.25
CA PRO A 127 -8.25 -35.95 -14.89
C PRO A 127 -6.84 -36.20 -14.32
N GLN A 128 -5.85 -36.38 -15.18
CA GLN A 128 -4.44 -36.61 -14.77
C GLN A 128 -3.60 -35.34 -14.67
N VAL A 129 -4.13 -34.20 -15.13
CA VAL A 129 -3.41 -32.94 -15.11
C VAL A 129 -3.70 -32.19 -13.81
N PRO A 130 -2.66 -31.88 -13.00
CA PRO A 130 -2.85 -31.10 -11.78
C PRO A 130 -3.34 -29.70 -12.07
N ARG A 131 -4.06 -29.14 -11.09
CA ARG A 131 -4.61 -27.80 -11.14
C ARG A 131 -4.18 -27.03 -9.91
N ILE A 132 -3.77 -25.77 -10.11
CA ILE A 132 -3.50 -24.83 -9.04
C ILE A 132 -4.42 -23.62 -9.20
N ALA A 133 -5.09 -23.21 -8.14
CA ALA A 133 -5.94 -22.03 -8.09
C ALA A 133 -5.31 -20.99 -7.16
N LEU A 134 -5.19 -19.75 -7.63
CA LEU A 134 -4.50 -18.67 -6.92
C LEU A 134 -5.41 -17.45 -6.83
N THR A 135 -5.36 -16.79 -5.68
CA THR A 135 -6.05 -15.51 -5.48
C THR A 135 -5.34 -14.67 -4.42
N ALA A 136 -5.52 -13.34 -4.50
CA ALA A 136 -5.07 -12.39 -3.50
C ALA A 136 -6.14 -12.07 -2.46
N THR A 137 -7.41 -12.26 -2.79
CA THR A 137 -8.56 -11.77 -2.01
C THR A 137 -9.63 -12.87 -1.96
N ALA A 138 -9.64 -13.64 -0.89
CA ALA A 138 -10.67 -14.64 -0.67
C ALA A 138 -10.90 -14.80 0.83
N ASP A 139 -12.08 -14.39 1.30
CA ASP A 139 -12.61 -14.74 2.61
C ASP A 139 -12.96 -16.24 2.67
N MET A 140 -13.31 -16.76 3.82
CA MET A 140 -13.61 -18.16 4.03
C MET A 140 -14.69 -18.68 3.05
N ARG A 141 -15.76 -17.92 2.85
CA ARG A 141 -16.87 -18.31 1.96
C ARG A 141 -16.44 -18.39 0.50
N THR A 142 -15.66 -17.40 0.05
CA THR A 142 -15.10 -17.39 -1.30
C THR A 142 -14.16 -18.57 -1.51
N ARG A 143 -13.34 -18.93 -0.51
CA ARG A 143 -12.44 -20.11 -0.57
C ARG A 143 -13.23 -21.42 -0.68
N GLU A 144 -14.26 -21.59 0.14
CA GLU A 144 -15.13 -22.78 0.07
C GLU A 144 -15.81 -22.93 -1.29
N GLU A 145 -16.34 -21.84 -1.84
CA GLU A 145 -16.98 -21.88 -3.17
C GLU A 145 -15.96 -22.17 -4.28
N MET A 146 -14.75 -21.60 -4.22
CA MET A 146 -13.67 -21.92 -5.16
C MET A 146 -13.34 -23.42 -5.14
N ILE A 147 -13.18 -24.02 -3.96
CA ILE A 147 -12.88 -25.45 -3.81
C ILE A 147 -13.98 -26.30 -4.43
N GLN A 148 -15.24 -25.95 -4.18
CA GLN A 148 -16.39 -26.70 -4.71
C GLN A 148 -16.51 -26.56 -6.23
N ARG A 149 -16.48 -25.33 -6.75
CA ARG A 149 -16.72 -25.02 -8.17
C ARG A 149 -15.59 -25.47 -9.09
N LEU A 150 -14.36 -25.44 -8.59
CA LEU A 150 -13.18 -25.87 -9.36
C LEU A 150 -12.82 -27.35 -9.12
N HIS A 151 -13.63 -28.09 -8.36
CA HIS A 151 -13.38 -29.50 -7.99
C HIS A 151 -12.00 -29.71 -7.36
N LEU A 152 -11.69 -28.91 -6.34
CA LEU A 152 -10.40 -28.91 -5.61
C LEU A 152 -10.52 -29.46 -4.18
N GLN A 153 -11.52 -30.33 -3.88
CA GLN A 153 -11.79 -30.84 -2.54
C GLN A 153 -10.60 -31.60 -1.92
N ASN A 154 -9.78 -32.22 -2.76
CA ASN A 154 -8.59 -32.97 -2.34
C ASN A 154 -7.29 -32.17 -2.50
N ALA A 155 -7.37 -30.88 -2.85
CA ALA A 155 -6.21 -30.03 -3.01
C ALA A 155 -5.69 -29.53 -1.65
N GLU A 156 -4.39 -29.42 -1.54
CA GLU A 156 -3.74 -28.81 -0.40
C GLU A 156 -3.93 -27.29 -0.44
N GLN A 157 -4.27 -26.68 0.70
CA GLN A 157 -4.53 -25.26 0.82
C GLN A 157 -3.38 -24.55 1.51
N PHE A 158 -2.79 -23.55 0.83
CA PHE A 158 -1.73 -22.72 1.35
C PHE A 158 -2.25 -21.30 1.60
N LEU A 159 -2.36 -20.94 2.86
CA LEU A 159 -2.70 -19.57 3.29
C LEU A 159 -1.42 -18.87 3.74
N SER A 160 -1.12 -17.74 3.14
CA SER A 160 -0.12 -16.82 3.67
C SER A 160 -0.79 -15.57 4.22
N SER A 161 -0.12 -14.86 5.11
CA SER A 161 -0.63 -13.61 5.69
C SER A 161 -1.07 -12.63 4.61
N PHE A 162 -2.17 -11.92 4.88
CA PHE A 162 -2.64 -10.77 4.10
C PHE A 162 -1.94 -9.48 4.52
N ASP A 163 -1.09 -9.51 5.54
CA ASP A 163 -0.42 -8.31 6.03
C ASP A 163 0.54 -7.71 4.99
N ARG A 164 0.49 -6.39 4.91
CA ARG A 164 1.38 -5.56 4.09
C ARG A 164 2.02 -4.51 5.01
N PRO A 165 3.05 -4.88 5.79
CA PRO A 165 3.62 -4.03 6.85
C PRO A 165 4.21 -2.73 6.33
N ASN A 166 4.59 -2.68 5.06
CA ASN A 166 5.15 -1.50 4.40
C ASN A 166 4.11 -0.47 3.93
N ILE A 167 2.79 -0.77 4.02
CA ILE A 167 1.73 0.17 3.62
C ILE A 167 1.20 0.90 4.85
N PHE A 168 1.26 2.22 4.86
CA PHE A 168 0.65 3.06 5.89
C PHE A 168 -0.80 3.39 5.53
N TYR A 169 -1.76 3.00 6.36
CA TYR A 169 -3.18 3.25 6.13
C TYR A 169 -3.64 4.51 6.83
N ARG A 170 -4.25 5.44 6.08
CA ARG A 170 -4.85 6.67 6.60
C ARG A 170 -6.23 6.92 5.99
N ILE A 171 -7.24 7.13 6.85
CA ILE A 171 -8.60 7.46 6.44
C ILE A 171 -9.01 8.76 7.11
N VAL A 172 -9.39 9.75 6.30
CA VAL A 172 -9.75 11.10 6.77
C VAL A 172 -11.20 11.45 6.40
N PRO A 173 -11.88 12.29 7.19
CA PRO A 173 -13.17 12.85 6.80
C PRO A 173 -13.05 13.67 5.52
N LYS A 174 -14.04 13.52 4.63
CA LYS A 174 -14.09 14.22 3.35
C LYS A 174 -14.73 15.59 3.51
N GLU A 175 -13.93 16.64 3.47
CA GLU A 175 -14.37 18.03 3.57
C GLU A 175 -14.14 18.78 2.26
N GLN A 176 -12.88 18.98 1.88
CA GLN A 176 -12.44 19.61 0.64
C GLN A 176 -11.48 18.66 -0.11
N PRO A 177 -12.01 17.62 -0.78
CA PRO A 177 -11.22 16.48 -1.22
C PRO A 177 -10.05 16.83 -2.15
N ARG A 178 -10.21 17.84 -3.03
CA ARG A 178 -9.12 18.30 -3.91
C ARG A 178 -7.98 18.97 -3.13
N LYS A 179 -8.30 19.79 -2.11
CA LYS A 179 -7.28 20.41 -1.25
C LYS A 179 -6.62 19.41 -0.31
N GLN A 180 -7.40 18.45 0.22
CA GLN A 180 -6.88 17.38 1.04
C GLN A 180 -5.93 16.49 0.25
N LEU A 181 -6.29 16.16 -1.00
CA LEU A 181 -5.39 15.41 -1.91
C LEU A 181 -4.11 16.20 -2.20
N LEU A 182 -4.19 17.51 -2.48
CA LEU A 182 -2.98 18.33 -2.69
C LEU A 182 -2.08 18.37 -1.45
N GLY A 183 -2.66 18.50 -0.27
CA GLY A 183 -1.91 18.42 0.99
C GLY A 183 -1.17 17.09 1.13
N PHE A 184 -1.84 15.99 0.82
CA PHE A 184 -1.24 14.66 0.81
C PHE A 184 -0.12 14.50 -0.23
N LEU A 185 -0.33 15.01 -1.45
CA LEU A 185 0.63 14.92 -2.55
C LEU A 185 1.83 15.87 -2.42
N SER A 186 1.70 16.94 -1.66
CA SER A 186 2.78 17.95 -1.52
C SER A 186 4.08 17.37 -0.96
N GLU A 187 3.98 16.35 -0.11
CA GLU A 187 5.11 15.63 0.48
C GLU A 187 5.61 14.47 -0.39
N ARG A 188 4.94 14.19 -1.52
CA ARG A 188 5.16 13.02 -2.41
C ARG A 188 5.45 13.43 -3.85
N ARG A 189 6.07 14.58 -4.03
CA ARG A 189 6.48 15.05 -5.36
C ARG A 189 7.51 14.12 -5.97
N GLY A 190 7.25 13.69 -7.22
CA GLY A 190 8.12 12.74 -7.92
C GLY A 190 7.84 11.27 -7.60
N ASP A 191 6.88 10.98 -6.74
CA ASP A 191 6.40 9.61 -6.50
C ASP A 191 5.34 9.20 -7.52
N ALA A 192 5.43 7.95 -8.01
CA ALA A 192 4.37 7.35 -8.80
C ALA A 192 3.22 6.93 -7.89
N GLY A 193 2.00 7.20 -8.30
CA GLY A 193 0.82 6.89 -7.49
C GLY A 193 -0.45 6.67 -8.30
N ILE A 194 -1.48 6.16 -7.63
CA ILE A 194 -2.80 5.95 -8.20
C ILE A 194 -3.84 6.73 -7.37
N VAL A 195 -4.71 7.48 -8.04
CA VAL A 195 -5.84 8.19 -7.42
C VAL A 195 -7.14 7.60 -7.94
N TYR A 196 -7.88 6.92 -7.08
CA TYR A 196 -9.16 6.32 -7.45
C TYR A 196 -10.33 7.29 -7.27
N CYS A 197 -11.18 7.36 -8.29
CA CYS A 197 -12.45 8.10 -8.32
C CYS A 197 -13.57 7.20 -8.82
N LEU A 198 -14.78 7.41 -8.33
CA LEU A 198 -15.93 6.59 -8.67
C LEU A 198 -16.48 6.85 -10.09
N SER A 199 -16.41 8.09 -10.60
CA SER A 199 -16.98 8.46 -11.89
C SER A 199 -15.94 8.90 -12.92
N ARG A 200 -16.22 8.62 -14.21
CA ARG A 200 -15.36 8.99 -15.35
C ARG A 200 -15.10 10.50 -15.37
N LYS A 201 -16.17 11.31 -15.24
CA LYS A 201 -16.09 12.78 -15.20
C LYS A 201 -15.13 13.28 -14.10
N LYS A 202 -15.25 12.70 -12.89
CA LYS A 202 -14.39 13.08 -11.78
C LYS A 202 -12.91 12.70 -12.02
N VAL A 203 -12.66 11.58 -12.70
CA VAL A 203 -11.30 11.17 -13.11
C VAL A 203 -10.66 12.23 -14.00
N GLU A 204 -11.38 12.69 -15.05
CA GLU A 204 -10.89 13.72 -15.96
C GLU A 204 -10.65 15.05 -15.23
N GLU A 205 -11.63 15.51 -14.44
CA GLU A 205 -11.52 16.76 -13.66
C GLU A 205 -10.36 16.74 -12.63
N VAL A 206 -10.11 15.60 -12.00
CA VAL A 206 -9.02 15.47 -11.00
C VAL A 206 -7.67 15.39 -11.71
N ALA A 207 -7.55 14.68 -12.83
CA ALA A 207 -6.34 14.61 -13.61
C ALA A 207 -5.92 16.00 -14.13
N GLU A 208 -6.87 16.75 -14.71
CA GLU A 208 -6.66 18.12 -15.15
C GLU A 208 -6.27 19.03 -13.99
N PHE A 209 -6.96 18.93 -12.86
CA PHE A 209 -6.66 19.72 -11.66
C PHE A 209 -5.24 19.47 -11.17
N LEU A 210 -4.79 18.20 -11.09
CA LEU A 210 -3.43 17.85 -10.68
C LEU A 210 -2.38 18.36 -11.68
N GLY A 211 -2.66 18.24 -12.99
CA GLY A 211 -1.80 18.80 -14.03
C GLY A 211 -1.59 20.31 -13.87
N ASN A 212 -2.67 21.05 -13.60
CA ASN A 212 -2.62 22.50 -13.34
C ASN A 212 -1.87 22.88 -12.04
N GLN A 213 -1.70 21.92 -11.12
CA GLN A 213 -0.89 22.09 -9.89
C GLN A 213 0.55 21.59 -10.04
N GLY A 214 0.96 21.22 -11.27
CA GLY A 214 2.34 20.78 -11.56
C GLY A 214 2.63 19.33 -11.16
N PHE A 215 1.61 18.49 -11.03
CA PHE A 215 1.77 17.05 -10.89
C PHE A 215 1.52 16.36 -12.24
N PRO A 216 2.43 15.51 -12.75
CA PRO A 216 2.19 14.75 -13.97
C PRO A 216 1.08 13.73 -13.70
N ALA A 217 -0.11 13.94 -14.24
CA ALA A 217 -1.28 13.11 -14.00
C ALA A 217 -1.98 12.75 -15.31
N LEU A 218 -2.43 11.48 -15.43
CA LEU A 218 -3.17 10.97 -16.58
C LEU A 218 -4.50 10.35 -16.15
N PRO A 219 -5.58 10.58 -16.89
CA PRO A 219 -6.87 9.95 -16.65
C PRO A 219 -6.89 8.52 -17.20
N TYR A 220 -7.60 7.59 -16.50
CA TYR A 220 -7.84 6.24 -16.99
C TYR A 220 -9.24 5.74 -16.59
N HIS A 221 -10.07 5.45 -17.57
CA HIS A 221 -11.42 4.88 -17.37
C HIS A 221 -11.95 4.20 -18.63
N ALA A 222 -12.96 3.37 -18.49
CA ALA A 222 -13.53 2.58 -19.60
C ALA A 222 -14.16 3.42 -20.73
N GLY A 223 -14.39 4.73 -20.54
CA GLY A 223 -14.89 5.63 -21.58
C GLY A 223 -13.80 6.15 -22.54
N LEU A 224 -12.52 5.97 -22.23
CA LEU A 224 -11.42 6.29 -23.15
C LEU A 224 -11.32 5.24 -24.26
N SER A 225 -10.78 5.62 -25.43
CA SER A 225 -10.49 4.66 -26.51
C SER A 225 -9.46 3.62 -26.05
N ASN A 226 -9.45 2.47 -26.70
CA ASN A 226 -8.50 1.39 -26.38
C ASN A 226 -7.05 1.86 -26.57
N GLU A 227 -6.79 2.62 -27.66
CA GLU A 227 -5.45 3.16 -27.96
C GLU A 227 -4.99 4.12 -26.85
N LEU A 228 -5.88 5.02 -26.40
CA LEU A 228 -5.54 5.99 -25.36
C LEU A 228 -5.32 5.31 -24.02
N ARG A 229 -6.14 4.31 -23.68
CA ARG A 229 -5.93 3.49 -22.46
C ARG A 229 -4.58 2.78 -22.50
N ALA A 230 -4.26 2.12 -23.60
CA ALA A 230 -2.97 1.44 -23.78
C ALA A 230 -1.80 2.43 -23.71
N HIS A 231 -1.93 3.60 -24.32
CA HIS A 231 -0.93 4.66 -24.27
C HIS A 231 -0.70 5.18 -22.83
N HIS A 232 -1.77 5.52 -22.09
CA HIS A 232 -1.67 6.00 -20.71
C HIS A 232 -1.09 4.93 -19.78
N GLN A 233 -1.51 3.67 -19.94
CA GLN A 233 -0.97 2.55 -19.17
C GLN A 233 0.53 2.36 -19.45
N LYS A 234 0.95 2.37 -20.71
CA LYS A 234 2.37 2.25 -21.09
C LYS A 234 3.20 3.39 -20.50
N ARG A 235 2.68 4.63 -20.56
CA ARG A 235 3.34 5.78 -19.93
C ARG A 235 3.46 5.58 -18.42
N PHE A 236 2.40 5.15 -17.75
CA PHE A 236 2.43 4.91 -16.29
C PHE A 236 3.48 3.85 -15.91
N LEU A 237 3.62 2.78 -16.68
CA LEU A 237 4.60 1.73 -16.42
C LEU A 237 6.03 2.23 -16.63
N ASN A 238 6.26 3.03 -17.68
CA ASN A 238 7.59 3.45 -18.11
C ASN A 238 8.08 4.76 -17.45
N GLU A 239 7.18 5.68 -17.15
CA GLU A 239 7.54 6.99 -16.57
C GLU A 239 7.60 6.93 -15.04
N GLU A 240 8.57 7.60 -14.47
CA GLU A 240 8.70 7.78 -13.02
C GLU A 240 7.90 9.00 -12.56
N GLY A 241 7.37 8.97 -11.33
CA GLY A 241 6.65 10.09 -10.73
C GLY A 241 5.29 10.40 -11.36
N LEU A 242 4.78 9.56 -12.26
CA LEU A 242 3.48 9.75 -12.90
C LEU A 242 2.33 9.31 -11.99
N ILE A 243 1.28 10.12 -11.91
CA ILE A 243 0.07 9.82 -11.16
C ILE A 243 -1.02 9.33 -12.14
N MET A 244 -1.57 8.15 -11.89
CA MET A 244 -2.73 7.68 -12.63
C MET A 244 -4.01 8.02 -11.87
N VAL A 245 -4.86 8.86 -12.43
CA VAL A 245 -6.21 9.14 -11.88
C VAL A 245 -7.20 8.22 -12.58
N ALA A 246 -7.86 7.34 -11.84
CA ALA A 246 -8.60 6.25 -12.48
C ALA A 246 -9.90 5.88 -11.78
N THR A 247 -10.80 5.24 -12.55
CA THR A 247 -11.85 4.39 -11.98
C THR A 247 -11.31 2.98 -11.69
N ILE A 248 -12.14 2.11 -11.12
CA ILE A 248 -11.82 0.68 -10.92
C ILE A 248 -11.39 -0.04 -12.23
N ALA A 249 -11.62 0.57 -13.39
CA ALA A 249 -11.14 0.04 -14.67
C ALA A 249 -9.59 0.00 -14.77
N PHE A 250 -8.88 0.83 -14.01
CA PHE A 250 -7.44 0.74 -13.80
C PHE A 250 -7.18 -0.15 -12.59
N GLY A 251 -7.38 -1.44 -12.82
CA GLY A 251 -7.43 -2.41 -11.76
C GLY A 251 -6.47 -3.56 -11.98
N MET A 252 -7.00 -4.78 -12.08
CA MET A 252 -6.22 -6.00 -12.27
C MET A 252 -5.22 -5.83 -13.42
N GLY A 253 -4.02 -6.35 -13.27
CA GLY A 253 -2.98 -6.32 -14.31
C GLY A 253 -1.96 -5.18 -14.22
N ILE A 254 -2.03 -4.31 -13.24
CA ILE A 254 -1.00 -3.29 -13.00
C ILE A 254 0.01 -3.83 -12.01
N ASP A 255 1.21 -4.13 -12.47
CA ASP A 255 2.31 -4.70 -11.69
C ASP A 255 3.54 -3.79 -11.61
N LYS A 256 3.32 -2.47 -11.50
CA LYS A 256 4.39 -1.50 -11.25
C LYS A 256 4.84 -1.58 -9.79
N PRO A 257 6.07 -2.01 -9.47
CA PRO A 257 6.49 -2.28 -8.09
C PRO A 257 6.66 -1.02 -7.24
N ASN A 258 7.06 0.09 -7.86
CA ASN A 258 7.40 1.34 -7.19
C ASN A 258 6.24 2.36 -7.13
N VAL A 259 5.00 1.91 -7.04
CA VAL A 259 3.86 2.77 -6.70
C VAL A 259 3.98 3.15 -5.23
N ARG A 260 4.19 4.43 -4.94
CA ARG A 260 4.43 4.92 -3.56
C ARG A 260 3.15 5.27 -2.80
N PHE A 261 2.05 5.51 -3.50
CA PHE A 261 0.77 5.75 -2.85
C PHE A 261 -0.43 5.30 -3.69
N VAL A 262 -1.49 4.93 -2.97
CA VAL A 262 -2.84 4.79 -3.52
C VAL A 262 -3.77 5.68 -2.73
N ALA A 263 -4.41 6.63 -3.41
CA ALA A 263 -5.34 7.58 -2.81
C ALA A 263 -6.76 7.34 -3.31
N HIS A 264 -7.75 7.34 -2.40
CA HIS A 264 -9.16 7.22 -2.73
C HIS A 264 -9.87 8.54 -2.46
N LEU A 265 -10.42 9.15 -3.49
CA LEU A 265 -11.29 10.32 -3.38
C LEU A 265 -12.77 9.97 -3.25
N ASP A 266 -13.09 8.70 -3.37
CA ASP A 266 -14.42 8.13 -3.15
C ASP A 266 -14.29 6.77 -2.47
N LEU A 267 -15.32 6.37 -1.73
CA LEU A 267 -15.35 5.11 -1.00
C LEU A 267 -15.35 3.92 -1.97
N PRO A 268 -14.46 2.93 -1.80
CA PRO A 268 -14.53 1.66 -2.51
C PRO A 268 -15.83 0.90 -2.18
N LYS A 269 -16.27 0.03 -3.09
CA LYS A 269 -17.51 -0.74 -2.92
C LYS A 269 -17.43 -1.79 -1.81
N SER A 270 -16.24 -2.27 -1.53
CA SER A 270 -16.01 -3.35 -0.55
C SER A 270 -14.61 -3.31 0.02
N LEU A 271 -14.38 -4.02 1.12
CA LEU A 271 -13.08 -4.19 1.76
C LEU A 271 -12.08 -4.94 0.87
N GLU A 272 -12.55 -5.94 0.11
CA GLU A 272 -11.72 -6.68 -0.84
C GLU A 272 -11.22 -5.77 -1.97
N ALA A 273 -12.11 -4.91 -2.52
CA ALA A 273 -11.73 -3.91 -3.52
C ALA A 273 -10.69 -2.94 -2.94
N TYR A 274 -10.93 -2.40 -1.74
CA TYR A 274 -9.99 -1.53 -1.05
C TYR A 274 -8.63 -2.19 -0.83
N TYR A 275 -8.61 -3.44 -0.35
CA TYR A 275 -7.38 -4.20 -0.14
C TYR A 275 -6.64 -4.47 -1.45
N GLN A 276 -7.35 -4.84 -2.52
CA GLN A 276 -6.75 -5.07 -3.83
C GLN A 276 -6.18 -3.80 -4.46
N GLU A 277 -6.90 -2.67 -4.33
CA GLU A 277 -6.48 -1.37 -4.85
C GLU A 277 -5.29 -0.82 -4.07
N THR A 278 -5.33 -0.81 -2.73
CA THR A 278 -4.21 -0.38 -1.88
C THR A 278 -3.01 -1.30 -1.98
N GLY A 279 -3.23 -2.61 -2.20
CA GLY A 279 -2.19 -3.61 -2.39
C GLY A 279 -1.31 -3.40 -3.63
N ARG A 280 -1.66 -2.44 -4.52
CA ARG A 280 -0.81 -2.03 -5.66
C ARG A 280 0.38 -1.19 -5.20
N ALA A 281 0.27 -0.54 -4.04
CA ALA A 281 1.35 0.25 -3.47
C ALA A 281 2.46 -0.63 -2.89
N GLY A 282 3.71 -0.20 -3.03
CA GLY A 282 4.87 -0.78 -2.38
C GLY A 282 5.11 -2.26 -2.65
N ARG A 283 4.91 -2.74 -3.87
CA ARG A 283 5.16 -4.17 -4.21
C ARG A 283 6.63 -4.56 -4.14
N ASP A 284 7.52 -3.59 -4.19
CA ASP A 284 8.96 -3.75 -3.97
C ASP A 284 9.36 -3.83 -2.49
N GLY A 285 8.38 -3.82 -1.57
CA GLY A 285 8.62 -3.88 -0.13
C GLY A 285 8.98 -2.53 0.50
N LEU A 286 9.22 -1.49 -0.29
CA LEU A 286 9.51 -0.16 0.22
C LEU A 286 8.26 0.53 0.79
N PRO A 287 8.42 1.53 1.70
CA PRO A 287 7.29 2.25 2.28
C PRO A 287 6.34 2.83 1.23
N ALA A 288 5.06 2.73 1.51
CA ALA A 288 3.99 3.24 0.66
C ALA A 288 2.77 3.63 1.49
N ASP A 289 1.92 4.50 0.93
CA ASP A 289 0.74 5.02 1.60
C ASP A 289 -0.57 4.58 0.94
N ALA A 290 -1.53 4.22 1.77
CA ALA A 290 -2.93 4.06 1.41
C ALA A 290 -3.74 5.17 2.09
N TRP A 291 -4.13 6.19 1.33
CA TRP A 291 -4.87 7.34 1.82
C TRP A 291 -6.29 7.37 1.27
N MET A 292 -7.28 7.67 2.10
CA MET A 292 -8.67 7.77 1.67
C MET A 292 -9.38 8.95 2.34
N ALA A 293 -10.12 9.74 1.54
CA ALA A 293 -11.09 10.72 2.01
C ALA A 293 -12.50 10.18 1.84
N TYR A 294 -13.24 10.00 2.93
CA TYR A 294 -14.56 9.40 2.94
C TYR A 294 -15.61 10.31 3.60
N GLY A 295 -16.82 10.30 3.05
CA GLY A 295 -17.94 11.08 3.56
C GLY A 295 -19.30 10.42 3.29
N LEU A 296 -20.36 10.95 3.92
CA LEU A 296 -21.71 10.40 3.79
C LEU A 296 -22.23 10.40 2.35
N GLN A 297 -21.79 11.35 1.54
CA GLN A 297 -22.17 11.43 0.11
C GLN A 297 -21.71 10.19 -0.68
N ASP A 298 -20.57 9.62 -0.33
CA ASP A 298 -20.05 8.41 -0.97
C ASP A 298 -20.95 7.21 -0.67
N VAL A 299 -21.43 7.12 0.58
CA VAL A 299 -22.34 6.06 1.03
C VAL A 299 -23.67 6.15 0.27
N LEU A 300 -24.22 7.37 0.14
CA LEU A 300 -25.45 7.63 -0.61
C LEU A 300 -25.32 7.17 -2.05
N LEU A 301 -24.23 7.59 -2.71
CA LEU A 301 -24.00 7.29 -4.12
C LEU A 301 -23.83 5.79 -4.37
N LEU A 302 -23.05 5.10 -3.54
CA LEU A 302 -22.86 3.64 -3.65
C LEU A 302 -24.17 2.89 -3.43
N ARG A 303 -24.98 3.25 -2.44
CA ARG A 303 -26.29 2.64 -2.20
C ARG A 303 -27.24 2.84 -3.37
N GLN A 304 -27.27 4.05 -3.97
CA GLN A 304 -28.06 4.31 -5.19
C GLN A 304 -27.61 3.42 -6.35
N MET A 305 -26.30 3.27 -6.55
CA MET A 305 -25.77 2.40 -7.60
C MET A 305 -26.16 0.93 -7.38
N MET A 306 -26.11 0.44 -6.13
CA MET A 306 -26.54 -0.92 -5.79
C MET A 306 -28.02 -1.14 -6.04
N GLN A 307 -28.86 -0.17 -5.71
CA GLN A 307 -30.31 -0.26 -5.93
C GLN A 307 -30.67 -0.28 -7.42
N SER A 308 -29.96 0.51 -8.22
CA SER A 308 -30.15 0.56 -9.68
C SER A 308 -29.50 -0.59 -10.44
N SER A 309 -28.73 -1.47 -9.77
CA SER A 309 -28.12 -2.63 -10.41
C SER A 309 -29.17 -3.69 -10.78
N GLU A 310 -28.95 -4.37 -11.91
CA GLU A 310 -29.82 -5.44 -12.41
C GLU A 310 -29.68 -6.76 -11.62
N GLY A 311 -28.84 -6.78 -10.58
CA GLY A 311 -28.62 -7.96 -9.72
C GLY A 311 -29.88 -8.36 -8.95
N ASP A 312 -30.01 -9.67 -8.68
CA ASP A 312 -31.09 -10.20 -7.85
C ASP A 312 -30.97 -9.71 -6.39
N GLU A 313 -32.03 -9.90 -5.59
CA GLU A 313 -32.09 -9.47 -4.19
C GLU A 313 -31.00 -10.13 -3.32
N ARG A 314 -30.55 -11.32 -3.68
CA ARG A 314 -29.46 -12.02 -2.99
C ARG A 314 -28.13 -11.29 -3.25
N HIS A 315 -27.86 -10.93 -4.49
CA HIS A 315 -26.67 -10.18 -4.87
C HIS A 315 -26.63 -8.81 -4.19
N LYS A 316 -27.74 -8.07 -4.19
CA LYS A 316 -27.87 -6.76 -3.52
C LYS A 316 -27.61 -6.86 -2.01
N ARG A 317 -28.03 -7.95 -1.34
CA ARG A 317 -27.74 -8.18 0.08
C ARG A 317 -26.24 -8.39 0.31
N VAL A 318 -25.58 -9.15 -0.55
CA VAL A 318 -24.12 -9.36 -0.47
C VAL A 318 -23.38 -8.04 -0.64
N GLU A 319 -23.71 -7.27 -1.68
CA GLU A 319 -23.08 -5.96 -1.90
C GLU A 319 -23.29 -5.01 -0.71
N ARG A 320 -24.49 -5.00 -0.12
CA ARG A 320 -24.78 -4.21 1.08
C ARG A 320 -23.92 -4.62 2.25
N HIS A 321 -23.80 -5.91 2.54
CA HIS A 321 -22.96 -6.43 3.63
C HIS A 321 -21.48 -6.05 3.44
N LYS A 322 -20.97 -6.14 2.22
CA LYS A 322 -19.60 -5.73 1.87
C LYS A 322 -19.37 -4.23 2.08
N LEU A 323 -20.34 -3.40 1.69
CA LEU A 323 -20.29 -1.96 1.95
C LEU A 323 -20.31 -1.66 3.46
N GLU A 324 -21.11 -2.37 4.24
CA GLU A 324 -21.16 -2.24 5.70
C GLU A 324 -19.80 -2.57 6.35
N ALA A 325 -19.13 -3.64 5.89
CA ALA A 325 -17.78 -3.96 6.35
C ALA A 325 -16.76 -2.85 6.00
N MET A 326 -16.86 -2.26 4.81
CA MET A 326 -16.01 -1.13 4.41
C MET A 326 -16.26 0.11 5.29
N LEU A 327 -17.52 0.40 5.60
CA LEU A 327 -17.90 1.50 6.49
C LEU A 327 -17.41 1.26 7.93
N ALA A 328 -17.47 0.02 8.41
CA ALA A 328 -16.94 -0.35 9.72
C ALA A 328 -15.43 -0.05 9.80
N LEU A 329 -14.64 -0.38 8.75
CA LEU A 329 -13.22 -0.01 8.69
C LEU A 329 -13.04 1.52 8.73
N CYS A 330 -13.88 2.30 8.04
CA CYS A 330 -13.77 3.77 8.03
C CYS A 330 -13.97 4.38 9.42
N GLU A 331 -14.87 3.83 10.23
CA GLU A 331 -15.19 4.30 11.57
C GLU A 331 -14.50 3.49 12.69
N GLU A 332 -13.54 2.62 12.33
CA GLU A 332 -12.79 1.83 13.32
C GLU A 332 -11.98 2.73 14.25
N THR A 333 -12.04 2.43 15.52
CA THR A 333 -11.31 3.14 16.59
C THR A 333 -10.04 2.41 17.03
N ARG A 334 -9.96 1.11 16.79
CA ARG A 334 -8.77 0.28 17.02
C ARG A 334 -7.85 0.34 15.80
N CYS A 335 -6.81 -0.47 15.81
CA CYS A 335 -5.87 -0.60 14.69
C CYS A 335 -6.60 -0.97 13.39
N ARG A 336 -6.45 -0.15 12.34
CA ARG A 336 -7.08 -0.41 11.02
C ARG A 336 -6.58 -1.69 10.38
N ARG A 337 -5.30 -2.01 10.56
CA ARG A 337 -4.70 -3.22 10.00
C ARG A 337 -5.26 -4.47 10.67
N GLN A 338 -5.44 -4.46 12.00
CA GLN A 338 -6.12 -5.55 12.70
C GLN A 338 -7.55 -5.76 12.18
N ALA A 339 -8.31 -4.69 11.97
CA ALA A 339 -9.65 -4.78 11.42
C ALA A 339 -9.68 -5.31 9.98
N LEU A 340 -8.71 -4.87 9.15
CA LEU A 340 -8.57 -5.34 7.78
C LEU A 340 -8.21 -6.84 7.72
N LEU A 341 -7.26 -7.28 8.53
CA LEU A 341 -6.84 -8.69 8.58
C LEU A 341 -7.93 -9.59 9.14
N ALA A 342 -8.64 -9.14 10.19
CA ALA A 342 -9.76 -9.88 10.77
C ALA A 342 -10.89 -10.13 9.76
N TYR A 343 -11.10 -9.25 8.79
CA TYR A 343 -12.05 -9.46 7.69
C TYR A 343 -11.67 -10.66 6.81
N PHE A 344 -10.38 -10.96 6.68
CA PHE A 344 -9.85 -12.11 5.94
C PHE A 344 -9.57 -13.33 6.82
N ASP A 345 -10.16 -13.38 8.02
CA ASP A 345 -9.99 -14.45 9.02
C ASP A 345 -8.54 -14.58 9.54
N GLU A 346 -7.78 -13.49 9.54
CA GLU A 346 -6.42 -13.44 10.08
C GLU A 346 -6.39 -12.62 11.37
N GLU A 347 -5.89 -13.23 12.46
CA GLU A 347 -5.71 -12.57 13.73
C GLU A 347 -4.35 -11.90 13.83
N MET A 348 -4.35 -10.64 14.22
CA MET A 348 -3.14 -9.89 14.56
C MET A 348 -3.19 -9.53 16.06
N PRO A 349 -2.36 -10.18 16.91
CA PRO A 349 -2.49 -10.06 18.37
C PRO A 349 -2.25 -8.65 18.90
N GLN A 350 -1.36 -7.89 18.28
CA GLN A 350 -0.99 -6.54 18.71
C GLN A 350 -1.31 -5.50 17.64
N PRO A 351 -1.60 -4.25 18.03
CA PRO A 351 -1.73 -3.14 17.09
C PRO A 351 -0.48 -2.97 16.23
N CYS A 352 -0.65 -2.59 14.97
CA CYS A 352 0.45 -2.55 14.00
C CYS A 352 1.48 -1.43 14.23
N GLY A 353 1.20 -0.43 15.07
CA GLY A 353 2.05 0.76 15.23
C GLY A 353 2.22 1.61 13.96
N HIS A 354 1.64 1.21 12.83
CA HIS A 354 1.88 1.80 11.49
C HIS A 354 0.56 1.98 10.71
N CYS A 355 -0.42 2.65 11.32
CA CYS A 355 -1.63 3.19 10.68
C CYS A 355 -2.04 4.48 11.43
N ASP A 356 -2.93 5.28 10.84
CA ASP A 356 -3.37 6.54 11.44
C ASP A 356 -3.91 6.38 12.85
N ASN A 357 -4.73 5.36 13.12
CA ASN A 357 -5.27 5.12 14.46
C ASN A 357 -4.21 4.74 15.50
N CYS A 358 -3.12 4.06 15.07
CA CYS A 358 -2.02 3.70 15.98
C CYS A 358 -1.07 4.87 16.25
N VAL A 359 -0.79 5.71 15.23
CA VAL A 359 0.19 6.79 15.31
C VAL A 359 -0.43 8.07 15.88
N ASP A 360 -1.59 8.49 15.35
CA ASP A 360 -2.24 9.72 15.76
C ASP A 360 -3.12 9.54 17.01
N GLY A 361 -3.44 8.28 17.36
CA GLY A 361 -4.44 7.94 18.38
C GLY A 361 -5.86 8.22 17.91
N VAL A 362 -6.83 7.68 18.62
CA VAL A 362 -8.25 7.94 18.37
C VAL A 362 -8.90 8.41 19.67
N GLU A 363 -9.31 9.66 19.71
CA GLU A 363 -10.17 10.14 20.78
C GLU A 363 -11.57 9.57 20.60
N THR A 364 -12.11 8.93 21.63
CA THR A 364 -13.52 8.54 21.71
C THR A 364 -14.27 9.39 22.71
N TRP A 365 -15.57 9.43 22.56
CA TRP A 365 -16.46 10.14 23.49
C TRP A 365 -17.80 9.42 23.59
N ASP A 366 -18.44 9.54 24.76
CA ASP A 366 -19.80 9.05 24.95
C ASP A 366 -20.79 9.90 24.14
N ALA A 367 -21.20 9.35 23.01
CA ALA A 367 -22.13 9.99 22.07
C ALA A 367 -23.60 9.61 22.36
N THR A 368 -23.88 8.84 23.41
CA THR A 368 -25.20 8.25 23.70
C THR A 368 -26.33 9.28 23.61
N GLU A 369 -26.21 10.38 24.34
CA GLU A 369 -27.27 11.40 24.36
C GLU A 369 -27.39 12.14 23.03
N SER A 370 -26.26 12.51 22.41
CA SER A 370 -26.28 13.18 21.10
C SER A 370 -26.84 12.27 19.98
N ALA A 371 -26.53 10.99 20.04
CA ALA A 371 -27.09 10.01 19.12
C ALA A 371 -28.62 9.88 19.30
N ARG A 372 -29.08 9.84 20.53
CA ARG A 372 -30.55 9.85 20.84
C ARG A 372 -31.23 11.11 20.33
N GLN A 373 -30.62 12.28 20.47
CA GLN A 373 -31.09 13.53 19.88
C GLN A 373 -31.19 13.49 18.38
N ALA A 374 -30.15 13.01 17.71
CA ALA A 374 -30.09 12.86 16.24
C ALA A 374 -31.15 11.87 15.73
N LEU A 375 -31.25 10.68 16.35
CA LEU A 375 -32.25 9.67 16.01
C LEU A 375 -33.68 10.17 16.27
N SER A 376 -33.89 10.92 17.36
CA SER A 376 -35.17 11.57 17.65
C SER A 376 -35.54 12.64 16.63
N ALA A 377 -34.56 13.40 16.12
CA ALA A 377 -34.76 14.36 15.04
C ALA A 377 -35.19 13.67 13.73
N ILE A 378 -34.56 12.53 13.38
CA ILE A 378 -34.98 11.71 12.24
C ILE A 378 -36.44 11.26 12.41
N TYR A 379 -36.79 10.69 13.58
CA TYR A 379 -38.12 10.18 13.83
C TYR A 379 -39.19 11.27 13.78
N ARG A 380 -38.98 12.36 14.52
CA ARG A 380 -39.98 13.44 14.69
C ARG A 380 -40.16 14.29 13.43
N SER A 381 -39.18 14.33 12.53
CA SER A 381 -39.32 14.98 11.23
C SER A 381 -39.99 14.08 10.16
N GLY A 382 -40.39 12.84 10.53
CA GLY A 382 -41.08 11.91 9.62
C GLY A 382 -40.18 11.07 8.75
N GLN A 383 -38.87 10.95 9.08
CA GLN A 383 -37.92 10.05 8.42
C GLN A 383 -37.80 10.27 6.88
N ARG A 384 -37.80 11.53 6.46
CA ARG A 384 -37.81 11.91 5.01
C ARG A 384 -36.73 12.93 4.65
N TYR A 385 -36.00 13.45 5.61
CA TYR A 385 -35.10 14.57 5.39
C TYR A 385 -33.65 14.16 5.49
N GLY A 386 -32.82 14.77 4.64
CA GLY A 386 -31.39 14.58 4.63
C GLY A 386 -30.69 15.32 5.78
N VAL A 387 -29.41 14.99 5.99
CA VAL A 387 -28.59 15.46 7.11
C VAL A 387 -28.62 16.97 7.30
N GLY A 388 -28.52 17.77 6.20
CA GLY A 388 -28.51 19.23 6.32
C GLY A 388 -29.75 19.79 7.01
N HIS A 389 -30.94 19.29 6.64
CA HIS A 389 -32.19 19.69 7.26
C HIS A 389 -32.33 19.25 8.73
N LEU A 390 -31.86 18.04 9.04
CA LEU A 390 -31.85 17.52 10.41
C LEU A 390 -30.88 18.31 11.32
N VAL A 391 -29.74 18.73 10.78
CA VAL A 391 -28.79 19.60 11.46
C VAL A 391 -29.41 20.99 11.73
N ASP A 392 -30.13 21.56 10.76
CA ASP A 392 -30.84 22.83 10.97
C ASP A 392 -31.90 22.73 12.09
N ILE A 393 -32.65 21.62 12.14
CA ILE A 393 -33.58 21.34 13.27
C ILE A 393 -32.83 21.31 14.61
N LEU A 394 -31.75 20.52 14.71
CA LEU A 394 -31.00 20.37 15.95
C LEU A 394 -30.36 21.68 16.41
N LEU A 395 -29.85 22.49 15.49
CA LEU A 395 -29.24 23.78 15.79
C LEU A 395 -30.29 24.89 16.03
N GLY A 396 -31.56 24.62 15.74
CA GLY A 396 -32.63 25.59 15.88
C GLY A 396 -32.52 26.76 14.86
N ARG A 397 -32.13 26.44 13.62
CA ARG A 397 -32.03 27.41 12.52
C ARG A 397 -33.37 27.54 11.83
N GLU A 398 -33.94 28.71 11.85
CA GLU A 398 -35.20 28.99 11.19
C GLU A 398 -35.01 29.29 9.69
N THR A 399 -34.77 28.25 8.88
CA THR A 399 -34.76 28.38 7.42
C THR A 399 -36.18 28.45 6.89
N GLU A 400 -36.37 28.95 5.66
CA GLU A 400 -37.69 28.99 4.99
C GLU A 400 -38.34 27.60 4.92
N LYS A 401 -37.53 26.56 4.67
CA LYS A 401 -37.97 25.16 4.64
C LYS A 401 -38.41 24.65 6.03
N ILE A 402 -37.72 25.03 7.11
CA ILE A 402 -38.11 24.70 8.49
C ILE A 402 -39.50 25.33 8.81
N ARG A 403 -39.71 26.59 8.43
CA ARG A 403 -40.96 27.30 8.69
C ARG A 403 -42.12 26.74 7.86
N SER A 404 -41.90 26.47 6.60
CA SER A 404 -42.96 25.92 5.70
C SER A 404 -43.43 24.53 6.14
N LEU A 405 -42.57 23.75 6.78
CA LEU A 405 -42.87 22.41 7.27
C LEU A 405 -43.34 22.39 8.75
N GLY A 406 -43.31 23.52 9.44
CA GLY A 406 -43.66 23.61 10.86
C GLY A 406 -42.66 22.96 11.82
N HIS A 407 -41.43 22.66 11.35
CA HIS A 407 -40.45 21.94 12.13
C HIS A 407 -39.83 22.76 13.28
N GLN A 408 -40.03 24.08 13.31
CA GLN A 408 -39.69 24.93 14.47
C GLN A 408 -40.49 24.57 15.74
N HIS A 409 -41.62 23.86 15.58
CA HIS A 409 -42.44 23.41 16.71
C HIS A 409 -42.13 22.00 17.22
N LEU A 410 -41.18 21.30 16.58
CA LEU A 410 -40.77 20.00 17.03
C LEU A 410 -40.04 20.11 18.39
N ALA A 411 -40.29 19.17 19.30
CA ALA A 411 -39.61 19.11 20.60
C ALA A 411 -38.07 18.95 20.50
N VAL A 412 -37.59 18.59 19.32
CA VAL A 412 -36.14 18.44 19.00
C VAL A 412 -35.55 19.70 18.37
N PHE A 413 -36.33 20.76 18.16
CA PHE A 413 -35.84 21.98 17.57
C PHE A 413 -34.92 22.75 18.53
N GLY A 414 -33.68 22.93 18.15
CA GLY A 414 -32.67 23.67 18.91
C GLY A 414 -32.08 22.94 20.12
N ILE A 415 -32.41 21.65 20.37
CA ILE A 415 -31.81 20.89 21.48
C ILE A 415 -30.31 20.61 21.27
N GLY A 416 -29.83 20.71 20.03
CA GLY A 416 -28.46 20.45 19.67
C GLY A 416 -27.55 21.68 19.57
N LYS A 417 -27.98 22.87 20.06
CA LYS A 417 -27.23 24.14 19.96
C LYS A 417 -25.85 24.11 20.63
N GLY A 418 -25.60 23.19 21.54
CA GLY A 418 -24.33 23.04 22.22
C GLY A 418 -23.21 22.42 21.37
N ARG A 419 -23.49 21.98 20.14
CA ARG A 419 -22.54 21.39 19.21
C ARG A 419 -22.50 22.15 17.89
N GLY A 420 -21.36 22.04 17.20
CA GLY A 420 -21.16 22.61 15.87
C GLY A 420 -21.88 21.81 14.77
N GLU A 421 -22.06 22.45 13.61
CA GLU A 421 -22.64 21.82 12.43
C GLU A 421 -21.84 20.60 11.96
N ASP A 422 -20.52 20.73 11.94
CA ASP A 422 -19.60 19.66 11.50
C ASP A 422 -19.67 18.45 12.44
N GLU A 423 -19.80 18.68 13.74
CA GLU A 423 -19.95 17.60 14.73
C GLU A 423 -21.25 16.82 14.52
N TRP A 424 -22.37 17.53 14.21
CA TRP A 424 -23.63 16.86 13.88
C TRP A 424 -23.56 16.08 12.57
N ARG A 425 -22.90 16.63 11.54
CA ARG A 425 -22.69 15.94 10.26
C ARG A 425 -21.86 14.68 10.46
N THR A 426 -20.80 14.75 11.24
CA THR A 426 -19.96 13.61 11.67
C THR A 426 -20.78 12.56 12.39
N LEU A 427 -21.60 12.97 13.36
CA LEU A 427 -22.46 12.06 14.12
C LEU A 427 -23.44 11.30 13.20
N PHE A 428 -24.13 11.99 12.31
CA PHE A 428 -25.04 11.34 11.35
C PHE A 428 -24.30 10.34 10.45
N ARG A 429 -23.10 10.68 9.97
CA ARG A 429 -22.27 9.78 9.18
C ARG A 429 -21.96 8.50 9.98
N GLN A 430 -21.54 8.63 11.23
CA GLN A 430 -21.21 7.49 12.08
C GLN A 430 -22.44 6.65 12.44
N LEU A 431 -23.60 7.27 12.66
CA LEU A 431 -24.85 6.53 12.88
C LEU A 431 -25.25 5.68 11.67
N VAL A 432 -25.06 6.21 10.45
CA VAL A 432 -25.31 5.47 9.22
C VAL A 432 -24.27 4.34 9.02
N ALA A 433 -23.01 4.61 9.29
CA ALA A 433 -21.94 3.62 9.17
C ALA A 433 -22.11 2.46 10.19
N ARG A 434 -22.67 2.74 11.36
CA ARG A 434 -22.98 1.71 12.39
C ARG A 434 -24.35 1.06 12.21
N GLY A 435 -25.06 1.37 11.14
CA GLY A 435 -26.36 0.79 10.84
C GLY A 435 -27.48 1.21 11.83
N LEU A 436 -27.30 2.28 12.62
CA LEU A 436 -28.33 2.81 13.53
C LEU A 436 -29.34 3.71 12.81
N ALA A 437 -28.95 4.27 11.67
CA ALA A 437 -29.80 4.94 10.72
C ALA A 437 -29.49 4.43 9.31
N ASP A 438 -30.46 4.47 8.42
CA ASP A 438 -30.32 4.11 7.03
C ASP A 438 -30.75 5.27 6.12
N VAL A 439 -30.33 5.23 4.86
CA VAL A 439 -30.68 6.24 3.88
C VAL A 439 -31.84 5.76 3.03
N ASP A 440 -32.91 6.56 2.99
CA ASP A 440 -34.04 6.33 2.11
C ASP A 440 -33.70 6.73 0.67
N LEU A 441 -33.44 5.75 -0.16
CA LEU A 441 -33.09 5.94 -1.57
C LEU A 441 -34.31 6.26 -2.43
N ASP A 442 -35.51 5.83 -2.04
CA ASP A 442 -36.77 6.11 -2.73
C ASP A 442 -37.28 7.54 -2.41
N GLY A 443 -36.85 8.11 -1.28
CA GLY A 443 -37.27 9.40 -0.76
C GLY A 443 -36.21 10.52 -0.78
N PHE A 444 -35.52 10.75 -1.88
CA PHE A 444 -34.56 11.86 -2.05
C PHE A 444 -33.38 11.90 -1.05
N GLY A 445 -32.96 10.77 -0.50
CA GLY A 445 -31.82 10.68 0.39
C GLY A 445 -32.12 11.11 1.84
N GLY A 446 -33.36 11.01 2.29
CA GLY A 446 -33.74 11.17 3.68
C GLY A 446 -33.18 10.07 4.58
N LEU A 447 -33.01 10.36 5.88
CA LEU A 447 -32.59 9.35 6.85
C LEU A 447 -33.80 8.66 7.47
N ARG A 448 -33.72 7.32 7.62
CA ARG A 448 -34.68 6.47 8.32
C ARG A 448 -34.00 5.76 9.49
N LEU A 449 -34.77 5.45 10.52
CA LEU A 449 -34.32 4.62 11.63
C LEU A 449 -34.26 3.14 11.23
N THR A 450 -33.31 2.43 11.78
CA THR A 450 -33.23 0.96 11.69
C THR A 450 -33.72 0.32 13.00
N GLU A 451 -33.97 -0.97 12.99
CA GLU A 451 -34.28 -1.72 14.22
C GLU A 451 -33.12 -1.70 15.22
N ALA A 452 -31.88 -1.61 14.76
CA ALA A 452 -30.67 -1.58 15.57
C ALA A 452 -30.57 -0.34 16.50
N CYS A 453 -31.29 0.76 16.18
CA CYS A 453 -31.27 1.95 17.04
C CYS A 453 -32.16 1.84 18.30
N ARG A 454 -33.06 0.86 18.39
CA ARG A 454 -34.03 0.75 19.49
C ARG A 454 -33.39 0.60 20.88
N PRO A 455 -32.39 -0.28 21.09
CA PRO A 455 -31.75 -0.38 22.41
C PRO A 455 -31.11 0.93 22.86
N LEU A 456 -30.52 1.70 21.93
CA LEU A 456 -29.92 2.99 22.22
C LEU A 456 -30.99 4.02 22.59
N LEU A 457 -32.10 4.08 21.86
CA LEU A 457 -33.23 4.98 22.19
C LEU A 457 -33.87 4.68 23.53
N ARG A 458 -33.91 3.40 23.93
CA ARG A 458 -34.40 2.96 25.26
C ARG A 458 -33.42 3.19 26.40
N GLY A 459 -32.14 3.51 26.08
CA GLY A 459 -31.10 3.69 27.09
C GLY A 459 -30.50 2.38 27.59
N GLU A 460 -30.71 1.28 26.87
CA GLU A 460 -30.19 -0.06 27.24
C GLU A 460 -28.69 -0.21 26.91
N VAL A 461 -28.19 0.60 25.98
CA VAL A 461 -26.78 0.57 25.54
C VAL A 461 -26.18 1.97 25.47
N ARG A 462 -24.89 2.05 25.74
CA ARG A 462 -24.10 3.27 25.53
C ARG A 462 -23.45 3.22 24.16
N LEU A 463 -23.22 4.39 23.57
CA LEU A 463 -22.60 4.53 22.28
C LEU A 463 -21.33 5.39 22.36
N GLU A 464 -20.19 4.75 22.23
CA GLU A 464 -18.93 5.45 22.07
C GLU A 464 -18.63 5.65 20.58
N LEU A 465 -18.32 6.88 20.20
CA LEU A 465 -17.96 7.26 18.84
C LEU A 465 -16.59 7.92 18.83
N ARG A 466 -15.91 7.81 17.68
CA ARG A 466 -14.66 8.53 17.45
C ARG A 466 -14.93 10.03 17.31
N ARG A 467 -14.02 10.83 17.82
CA ARG A 467 -14.00 12.27 17.57
C ARG A 467 -13.14 12.54 16.35
N ASP A 468 -13.70 13.16 15.31
CA ASP A 468 -12.89 13.57 14.16
C ASP A 468 -11.95 14.70 14.61
N LEU A 469 -10.66 14.42 14.70
CA LEU A 469 -9.66 15.43 14.99
C LEU A 469 -9.59 16.38 13.77
N LYS A 470 -9.72 17.69 14.02
CA LYS A 470 -9.41 18.67 12.97
C LYS A 470 -7.94 18.46 12.60
N PRO A 471 -7.60 18.35 11.30
CA PRO A 471 -6.22 18.19 10.89
C PRO A 471 -5.42 19.34 11.49
N GLN A 472 -4.55 19.05 12.46
CA GLN A 472 -3.55 20.01 12.88
C GLN A 472 -2.71 20.28 11.64
N ARG A 473 -2.62 21.56 11.26
CA ARG A 473 -1.65 22.00 10.23
C ARG A 473 -0.30 21.47 10.69
N ALA A 474 0.21 20.46 10.01
CA ALA A 474 1.59 20.06 10.18
C ALA A 474 2.43 21.34 10.03
N LYS A 475 3.15 21.72 11.09
CA LYS A 475 4.14 22.79 11.00
C LYS A 475 5.12 22.31 9.96
N GLY A 476 5.08 22.94 8.78
CA GLY A 476 5.85 22.55 7.63
C GLY A 476 7.34 22.46 7.97
N SER A 477 7.86 21.26 7.99
CA SER A 477 9.26 21.05 7.67
C SER A 477 9.35 21.20 6.15
N SER A 478 9.92 22.31 5.71
CA SER A 478 10.23 22.58 4.31
C SER A 478 11.42 21.71 3.87
N SER A 479 11.25 20.41 3.82
CA SER A 479 12.13 19.54 3.05
C SER A 479 11.55 19.46 1.63
N GLY A 480 12.25 20.02 0.67
CA GLY A 480 11.86 20.00 -0.74
C GLY A 480 11.49 18.59 -1.17
N GLY A 481 10.38 18.46 -1.93
CA GLY A 481 9.70 17.24 -2.29
C GLY A 481 10.57 16.18 -2.95
N ALA A 482 11.26 15.41 -2.11
CA ALA A 482 11.99 14.23 -2.51
C ALA A 482 11.03 13.02 -2.46
N SER A 483 11.13 12.11 -3.43
CA SER A 483 10.32 10.88 -3.47
C SER A 483 10.54 10.02 -2.22
N ALA A 484 9.57 9.17 -1.85
CA ALA A 484 9.67 8.29 -0.69
C ALA A 484 10.93 7.40 -0.74
N ALA A 485 11.30 6.90 -1.92
CA ALA A 485 12.56 6.19 -2.12
C ALA A 485 13.77 7.10 -1.88
N SER A 486 13.71 8.39 -2.31
CA SER A 486 14.78 9.35 -2.07
C SER A 486 14.91 9.78 -0.60
N GLN A 487 13.86 9.61 0.22
CA GLN A 487 13.93 9.85 1.67
C GLN A 487 14.72 8.75 2.41
N LEU A 488 14.80 7.55 1.83
CA LEU A 488 15.61 6.44 2.35
C LEU A 488 17.09 6.57 1.97
N VAL A 489 17.43 7.53 1.10
CA VAL A 489 18.79 7.80 0.62
C VAL A 489 19.38 8.94 1.45
N ARG A 490 20.55 8.72 2.02
CA ARG A 490 21.27 9.78 2.77
C ARG A 490 21.58 10.97 1.85
N SER A 491 21.69 12.15 2.42
CA SER A 491 21.99 13.38 1.65
C SER A 491 23.26 13.24 0.78
N GLU A 492 24.24 12.52 1.29
CA GLU A 492 25.54 12.25 0.66
C GLU A 492 25.46 11.25 -0.51
N GLU A 493 24.46 10.38 -0.51
CA GLU A 493 24.23 9.35 -1.53
C GLU A 493 23.27 9.81 -2.65
N ARG A 494 22.72 11.00 -2.53
CA ARG A 494 21.64 11.48 -3.44
C ARG A 494 22.10 11.62 -4.89
N GLU A 495 23.32 12.09 -5.11
CA GLU A 495 23.87 12.22 -6.47
C GLU A 495 24.04 10.84 -7.12
N MET A 496 24.55 9.87 -6.36
CA MET A 496 24.71 8.49 -6.82
C MET A 496 23.34 7.85 -7.12
N TRP A 497 22.36 8.06 -6.24
CA TRP A 497 20.99 7.59 -6.45
C TRP A 497 20.41 8.10 -7.76
N GLU A 498 20.53 9.40 -8.04
CA GLU A 498 20.03 9.98 -9.29
C GLU A 498 20.83 9.50 -10.52
N ALA A 499 22.13 9.27 -10.39
CA ALA A 499 22.93 8.69 -11.45
C ALA A 499 22.51 7.26 -11.81
N LEU A 500 22.29 6.39 -10.80
CA LEU A 500 21.80 5.03 -11.00
C LEU A 500 20.41 5.02 -11.64
N ARG A 501 19.51 5.91 -11.22
CA ARG A 501 18.17 6.07 -11.81
C ARG A 501 18.25 6.57 -13.26
N ALA A 502 19.14 7.50 -13.54
CA ALA A 502 19.34 8.00 -14.91
C ALA A 502 19.87 6.91 -15.85
N LEU A 503 20.86 6.14 -15.38
CA LEU A 503 21.35 4.98 -16.13
C LEU A 503 20.24 3.95 -16.38
N ARG A 504 19.50 3.59 -15.33
CA ARG A 504 18.36 2.67 -15.44
C ARG A 504 17.35 3.12 -16.49
N ARG A 505 17.00 4.42 -16.48
CA ARG A 505 16.06 5.00 -17.45
C ARG A 505 16.59 4.91 -18.87
N LYS A 506 17.86 5.27 -19.08
CA LYS A 506 18.52 5.16 -20.38
C LYS A 506 18.47 3.73 -20.93
N LEU A 507 18.86 2.74 -20.11
CA LEU A 507 18.85 1.34 -20.52
C LEU A 507 17.41 0.82 -20.76
N ALA A 508 16.44 1.27 -19.99
CA ALA A 508 15.04 0.94 -20.18
C ALA A 508 14.49 1.46 -21.52
N GLU A 509 14.85 2.68 -21.92
CA GLU A 509 14.50 3.27 -23.21
C GLU A 509 15.17 2.51 -24.37
N GLU A 510 16.47 2.22 -24.25
CA GLU A 510 17.24 1.46 -25.26
C GLU A 510 16.64 0.06 -25.51
N HIS A 511 16.17 -0.60 -24.47
CA HIS A 511 15.57 -1.94 -24.56
C HIS A 511 14.05 -1.94 -24.70
N SER A 512 13.40 -0.76 -24.72
CA SER A 512 11.94 -0.61 -24.81
C SER A 512 11.16 -1.35 -23.70
N VAL A 513 11.74 -1.44 -22.50
CA VAL A 513 11.15 -2.08 -21.32
C VAL A 513 10.91 -1.06 -20.19
N PRO A 514 9.99 -1.32 -19.27
CA PRO A 514 9.84 -0.48 -18.07
C PRO A 514 11.12 -0.44 -17.21
N PRO A 515 11.47 0.70 -16.58
CA PRO A 515 12.68 0.84 -15.77
C PRO A 515 12.84 -0.20 -14.65
N TYR A 516 11.76 -0.61 -14.02
CA TYR A 516 11.79 -1.62 -12.96
C TYR A 516 12.14 -3.04 -13.46
N VAL A 517 11.99 -3.31 -14.76
CA VAL A 517 12.40 -4.58 -15.36
C VAL A 517 13.93 -4.69 -15.40
N ILE A 518 14.63 -3.58 -15.60
CA ILE A 518 16.09 -3.54 -15.46
C ILE A 518 16.44 -3.85 -14.00
N PHE A 519 16.16 -2.90 -13.09
CA PHE A 519 16.27 -3.10 -11.63
C PHE A 519 15.19 -2.32 -10.88
N PRO A 520 14.48 -2.92 -9.92
CA PRO A 520 13.56 -2.20 -9.04
C PRO A 520 14.31 -1.24 -8.09
N ASP A 521 13.59 -0.27 -7.51
CA ASP A 521 14.17 0.71 -6.59
C ASP A 521 14.85 0.05 -5.38
N ALA A 522 14.28 -1.06 -4.86
CA ALA A 522 14.87 -1.81 -3.78
C ALA A 522 16.27 -2.34 -4.12
N THR A 523 16.49 -2.84 -5.35
CA THR A 523 17.80 -3.30 -5.82
C THR A 523 18.79 -2.14 -5.97
N LEU A 524 18.36 -0.98 -6.48
CA LEU A 524 19.21 0.20 -6.54
C LEU A 524 19.61 0.72 -5.15
N LEU A 525 18.70 0.69 -4.18
CA LEU A 525 18.99 1.03 -2.78
C LEU A 525 19.98 0.04 -2.16
N GLU A 526 19.85 -1.25 -2.49
CA GLU A 526 20.80 -2.27 -2.03
C GLU A 526 22.19 -2.06 -2.66
N MET A 527 22.27 -1.70 -3.94
CA MET A 527 23.54 -1.31 -4.58
C MET A 527 24.19 -0.11 -3.91
N LEU A 528 23.39 0.91 -3.52
CA LEU A 528 23.91 2.07 -2.78
C LEU A 528 24.46 1.70 -1.41
N ARG A 529 23.79 0.77 -0.69
CA ARG A 529 24.19 0.36 0.66
C ARG A 529 25.41 -0.56 0.65
N SER A 530 25.39 -1.56 -0.25
CA SER A 530 26.45 -2.56 -0.35
C SER A 530 27.69 -2.07 -1.11
N GLN A 531 27.54 -1.02 -1.96
CA GLN A 531 28.60 -0.43 -2.80
C GLN A 531 29.50 -1.48 -3.45
N PRO A 532 28.96 -2.37 -4.30
CA PRO A 532 29.72 -3.43 -4.96
C PRO A 532 30.84 -2.82 -5.80
N ARG A 533 32.04 -3.43 -5.74
CA ARG A 533 33.23 -2.98 -6.46
C ARG A 533 33.65 -3.93 -7.57
N SER A 534 33.01 -5.08 -7.66
CA SER A 534 33.26 -6.09 -8.67
C SER A 534 31.94 -6.71 -9.14
N LEU A 535 31.95 -7.36 -10.32
CA LEU A 535 30.80 -8.14 -10.77
C LEU A 535 30.45 -9.28 -9.82
N SER A 536 31.43 -9.81 -9.08
CA SER A 536 31.22 -10.82 -8.05
C SER A 536 30.42 -10.26 -6.87
N ASP A 537 30.74 -9.03 -6.44
CA ASP A 537 29.97 -8.34 -5.37
C ASP A 537 28.56 -7.98 -5.86
N MET A 538 28.48 -7.50 -7.11
CA MET A 538 27.20 -7.19 -7.74
C MET A 538 26.28 -8.41 -7.83
N ALA A 539 26.82 -9.61 -7.99
CA ALA A 539 26.06 -10.86 -8.01
C ALA A 539 25.44 -11.20 -6.65
N GLN A 540 25.94 -10.63 -5.54
CA GLN A 540 25.38 -10.81 -4.19
C GLN A 540 24.24 -9.85 -3.88
N VAL A 541 24.08 -8.79 -4.69
CA VAL A 541 23.00 -7.82 -4.51
C VAL A 541 21.64 -8.46 -4.80
N SER A 542 20.71 -8.33 -3.88
CA SER A 542 19.35 -8.88 -4.02
C SER A 542 18.66 -8.29 -5.27
N GLY A 543 18.11 -9.17 -6.12
CA GLY A 543 17.46 -8.79 -7.38
C GLY A 543 18.40 -8.72 -8.60
N VAL A 544 19.70 -9.02 -8.44
CA VAL A 544 20.67 -9.15 -9.53
C VAL A 544 20.87 -10.63 -9.87
N GLY A 545 20.05 -11.13 -10.80
CA GLY A 545 20.24 -12.50 -11.32
C GLY A 545 21.34 -12.57 -12.39
N ALA A 546 21.85 -13.78 -12.67
CA ALA A 546 22.97 -14.01 -13.58
C ALA A 546 22.81 -13.31 -14.96
N ARG A 547 21.64 -13.39 -15.58
CA ARG A 547 21.36 -12.78 -16.89
C ARG A 547 21.36 -11.24 -16.82
N LYS A 548 20.83 -10.64 -15.75
CA LYS A 548 20.85 -9.18 -15.54
C LYS A 548 22.26 -8.69 -15.20
N LEU A 549 23.02 -9.49 -14.48
CA LEU A 549 24.43 -9.23 -14.19
C LEU A 549 25.24 -9.18 -15.49
N GLU A 550 25.07 -10.18 -16.36
CA GLU A 550 25.75 -10.25 -17.66
C GLU A 550 25.40 -9.06 -18.55
N ARG A 551 24.12 -8.68 -18.61
CA ARG A 551 23.62 -7.66 -19.53
C ARG A 551 23.84 -6.23 -19.03
N TYR A 552 23.68 -5.98 -17.73
CA TYR A 552 23.65 -4.64 -17.14
C TYR A 552 24.70 -4.41 -16.04
N GLY A 553 25.25 -5.48 -15.46
CA GLY A 553 26.08 -5.40 -14.25
C GLY A 553 27.26 -4.44 -14.40
N GLN A 554 27.98 -4.49 -15.52
CA GLN A 554 29.15 -3.63 -15.74
C GLN A 554 28.77 -2.14 -15.81
N ALA A 555 27.68 -1.80 -16.49
CA ALA A 555 27.25 -0.41 -16.63
C ALA A 555 26.87 0.23 -15.28
N PHE A 556 26.20 -0.54 -14.41
CA PHE A 556 25.88 -0.07 -13.05
C PHE A 556 27.13 -0.01 -12.15
N LEU A 557 28.04 -0.97 -12.30
CA LEU A 557 29.31 -0.97 -11.56
C LEU A 557 30.16 0.25 -11.93
N ASP A 558 30.23 0.62 -13.21
CA ASP A 558 30.98 1.80 -13.66
C ASP A 558 30.43 3.08 -12.99
N VAL A 559 29.09 3.26 -12.90
CA VAL A 559 28.49 4.41 -12.20
C VAL A 559 28.82 4.40 -10.72
N LEU A 560 28.82 3.22 -10.07
CA LEU A 560 29.14 3.09 -8.64
C LEU A 560 30.64 3.38 -8.34
N THR A 561 31.52 3.12 -9.31
CA THR A 561 32.97 3.31 -9.17
C THR A 561 33.48 4.65 -9.66
N ASP A 562 32.82 5.27 -10.67
CA ASP A 562 33.21 6.56 -11.26
C ASP A 562 32.82 7.78 -10.40
N SER A 563 31.97 7.64 -9.41
CA SER A 563 31.62 8.73 -8.50
C SER A 563 32.73 8.91 -7.44
N PRO A 564 33.18 10.15 -7.15
CA PRO A 564 34.15 10.38 -6.09
C PRO A 564 33.57 9.82 -4.78
N ALA A 565 34.21 8.79 -4.27
CA ALA A 565 33.76 8.01 -3.12
C ALA A 565 33.39 8.93 -1.95
N ALA A 566 32.13 8.85 -1.49
CA ALA A 566 31.87 9.09 -0.09
C ALA A 566 32.79 8.14 0.70
N PRO A 567 33.43 8.57 1.80
CA PRO A 567 34.42 7.77 2.49
C PRO A 567 33.80 6.42 2.87
N ALA A 568 34.35 5.36 2.28
CA ALA A 568 33.98 3.98 2.59
C ALA A 568 34.03 3.79 4.10
N ALA A 569 33.11 2.96 4.63
CA ALA A 569 33.27 2.46 5.98
C ALA A 569 34.72 1.93 6.10
N PRO A 570 35.47 2.36 7.11
CA PRO A 570 36.90 2.09 7.17
C PRO A 570 37.14 0.57 7.11
N PRO A 571 38.16 0.11 6.35
CA PRO A 571 38.53 -1.29 6.31
C PRO A 571 38.72 -1.83 7.74
N GLN A 572 38.47 -3.10 7.95
CA GLN A 572 38.67 -3.74 9.28
C GLN A 572 40.06 -3.45 9.86
N ASP A 573 41.08 -3.26 9.02
CA ASP A 573 42.41 -2.80 9.40
C ASP A 573 42.43 -1.44 10.07
N LEU A 574 41.63 -0.46 9.61
CA LEU A 574 41.61 0.89 10.19
C LEU A 574 40.94 0.93 11.58
N ARG A 575 39.96 0.07 11.85
CA ARG A 575 39.36 -0.06 13.18
C ARG A 575 40.31 -0.66 14.18
N HIS A 576 41.09 -1.67 13.77
CA HIS A 576 42.14 -2.25 14.59
C HIS A 576 43.28 -1.29 14.86
N GLU A 577 43.66 -0.51 13.85
CA GLU A 577 44.68 0.55 14.00
C GLU A 577 44.18 1.67 14.91
N LEU A 578 42.93 2.14 14.77
CA LEU A 578 42.31 3.13 15.67
C LEU A 578 42.29 2.62 17.13
N ALA A 579 41.84 1.38 17.37
CA ALA A 579 41.82 0.81 18.70
C ALA A 579 43.25 0.73 19.30
N SER A 580 44.25 0.35 18.49
CA SER A 580 45.64 0.34 18.89
C SER A 580 46.20 1.73 19.27
N LEU A 581 45.84 2.76 18.49
CA LEU A 581 46.22 4.15 18.73
C LEU A 581 45.55 4.75 19.98
N ALA A 582 44.27 4.42 20.20
CA ALA A 582 43.54 4.81 21.40
C ALA A 582 44.12 4.12 22.65
N CYS A 583 44.43 2.83 22.60
CA CYS A 583 45.12 2.10 23.67
C CYS A 583 46.55 2.62 23.92
N ALA A 584 47.20 3.24 22.92
CA ALA A 584 48.48 3.92 23.07
C ALA A 584 48.37 5.31 23.71
N GLY A 585 47.17 5.77 24.10
CA GLY A 585 46.91 7.04 24.78
C GLY A 585 46.88 8.24 23.86
N MET A 586 46.65 8.07 22.56
CA MET A 586 46.52 9.18 21.63
C MET A 586 45.12 9.82 21.72
N THR A 587 45.08 11.17 21.70
CA THR A 587 43.79 11.87 21.70
C THR A 587 43.05 11.74 20.37
N PRO A 588 41.71 11.85 20.34
CA PRO A 588 40.92 11.79 19.10
C PRO A 588 41.42 12.72 17.99
N ALA A 589 41.91 13.93 18.34
CA ALA A 589 42.48 14.88 17.40
C ALA A 589 43.83 14.39 16.81
N GLN A 590 44.65 13.67 17.59
CA GLN A 590 45.90 13.09 17.12
C GLN A 590 45.64 11.90 16.22
N ILE A 591 44.70 11.04 16.60
CA ILE A 591 44.23 9.90 15.80
C ILE A 591 43.65 10.37 14.45
N ALA A 592 42.86 11.43 14.47
CA ALA A 592 42.29 12.02 13.24
C ALA A 592 43.39 12.45 12.24
N ARG A 593 44.46 13.08 12.74
CA ARG A 593 45.62 13.49 11.92
C ARG A 593 46.38 12.28 11.38
N GLN A 594 46.60 11.26 12.19
CA GLN A 594 47.41 10.09 11.82
C GLN A 594 46.65 9.21 10.81
N LEU A 595 45.36 9.02 11.00
CA LEU A 595 44.48 8.24 10.09
C LEU A 595 43.93 9.04 8.92
N ASN A 596 44.30 10.33 8.79
CA ASN A 596 43.87 11.27 7.76
C ASN A 596 42.33 11.29 7.59
N CYS A 597 41.61 11.36 8.73
CA CYS A 597 40.15 11.43 8.77
C CYS A 597 39.67 12.59 9.68
N SER A 598 38.36 12.86 9.66
CA SER A 598 37.81 13.91 10.52
C SER A 598 37.68 13.44 11.97
N GLU A 599 37.83 14.36 12.95
CA GLU A 599 37.61 14.06 14.37
C GLU A 599 36.21 13.45 14.63
N LYS A 600 35.19 13.91 13.90
CA LYS A 600 33.83 13.37 13.97
C LYS A 600 33.79 11.87 13.64
N ASN A 601 34.53 11.46 12.61
CA ASN A 601 34.62 10.05 12.23
C ASN A 601 35.39 9.23 13.27
N VAL A 602 36.46 9.82 13.87
CA VAL A 602 37.19 9.17 14.96
C VAL A 602 36.28 8.91 16.15
N TYR A 603 35.48 9.90 16.58
CA TYR A 603 34.55 9.72 17.69
C TYR A 603 33.49 8.65 17.39
N ALA A 604 32.97 8.58 16.15
CA ALA A 604 32.02 7.54 15.77
C ALA A 604 32.65 6.13 15.85
N MET A 605 33.88 5.98 15.36
CA MET A 605 34.61 4.71 15.42
C MET A 605 35.04 4.33 16.86
N LEU A 606 35.38 5.31 17.70
CA LEU A 606 35.66 5.10 19.12
C LEU A 606 34.42 4.62 19.88
N ALA A 607 33.25 5.22 19.62
CA ALA A 607 31.99 4.76 20.21
C ALA A 607 31.66 3.31 19.83
N GLU A 608 31.88 2.92 18.57
CA GLU A 608 31.71 1.53 18.12
C GLU A 608 32.74 0.58 18.78
N ALA A 609 33.99 1.02 18.92
CA ALA A 609 35.05 0.22 19.57
C ALA A 609 34.78 0.02 21.07
N ILE A 610 34.23 1.03 21.75
CA ILE A 610 33.81 0.95 23.16
C ILE A 610 32.61 0.00 23.28
N ALA A 611 31.58 0.14 22.45
CA ALA A 611 30.44 -0.76 22.43
C ALA A 611 30.86 -2.23 22.17
N GLY A 612 31.85 -2.44 21.30
CA GLY A 612 32.46 -3.75 21.04
C GLY A 612 33.49 -4.22 22.08
N GLN A 613 33.68 -3.51 23.21
CA GLN A 613 34.62 -3.80 24.29
C GLN A 613 36.09 -3.94 23.82
N GLN A 614 36.45 -3.29 22.70
CA GLN A 614 37.83 -3.30 22.16
C GLN A 614 38.69 -2.22 22.79
N VAL A 615 38.10 -1.14 23.28
CA VAL A 615 38.76 0.02 23.90
C VAL A 615 37.90 0.46 25.08
N SER A 616 38.52 0.77 26.24
CA SER A 616 37.78 1.37 27.35
C SER A 616 37.54 2.87 27.14
N LEU A 617 36.52 3.43 27.82
CA LEU A 617 36.23 4.85 27.75
C LEU A 617 37.44 5.72 28.16
N GLU A 618 38.18 5.31 29.19
CA GLU A 618 39.39 5.98 29.70
C GLU A 618 40.54 5.93 28.69
N GLN A 619 40.63 4.88 27.90
CA GLN A 619 41.63 4.76 26.82
C GLN A 619 41.25 5.59 25.59
N ALA A 620 39.94 5.75 25.35
CA ALA A 620 39.42 6.49 24.19
C ALA A 620 39.43 8.01 24.38
N LEU A 621 39.20 8.47 25.63
CA LEU A 621 38.99 9.88 25.93
C LEU A 621 39.73 10.31 27.21
N ASP A 622 40.50 11.39 27.12
CA ASP A 622 41.11 12.05 28.27
C ASP A 622 40.14 13.12 28.81
N LEU A 623 39.27 12.72 29.73
CA LEU A 623 38.23 13.57 30.33
C LEU A 623 38.48 13.75 31.82
N PRO A 624 38.34 15.00 32.36
CA PRO A 624 38.35 15.22 33.81
C PRO A 624 37.24 14.39 34.51
N GLU A 625 37.58 13.72 35.63
CA GLU A 625 36.64 12.89 36.40
C GLU A 625 35.34 13.60 36.75
N GLU A 626 35.42 14.90 37.13
CA GLU A 626 34.25 15.72 37.43
C GLU A 626 33.31 15.89 36.22
N LEU A 627 33.88 16.10 35.02
CA LEU A 627 33.12 16.27 33.79
C LEU A 627 32.50 14.94 33.31
N LEU A 628 33.24 13.86 33.46
CA LEU A 628 32.75 12.50 33.16
C LEU A 628 31.56 12.14 34.04
N GLY A 629 31.67 12.41 35.36
CA GLY A 629 30.58 12.21 36.31
C GLY A 629 29.32 13.02 35.94
N GLU A 630 29.50 14.34 35.61
CA GLU A 630 28.36 15.17 35.18
C GLU A 630 27.65 14.58 33.93
N ILE A 631 28.40 14.02 32.99
CA ILE A 631 27.83 13.42 31.75
C ILE A 631 27.13 12.09 32.08
N GLN A 632 27.75 11.24 32.90
CA GLN A 632 27.17 9.97 33.31
C GLN A 632 25.88 10.16 34.11
N ASP A 633 25.89 11.07 35.10
CA ASP A 633 24.68 11.41 35.88
C ASP A 633 23.56 11.91 34.98
N ALA A 634 23.87 12.73 33.97
CA ALA A 634 22.88 13.25 33.03
C ALA A 634 22.26 12.15 32.13
N PHE A 635 23.00 11.08 31.83
CA PHE A 635 22.44 9.93 31.13
C PHE A 635 21.61 9.00 32.04
N LEU A 636 21.86 9.02 33.37
CA LEU A 636 21.22 8.12 34.34
C LEU A 636 20.07 8.80 35.09
N GLU A 637 19.75 10.06 34.83
CA GLU A 637 18.65 10.83 35.49
C GLU A 637 17.25 10.32 35.10
N GLU A 638 17.07 9.58 34.00
CA GLU A 638 15.78 9.01 33.56
C GLU A 638 15.71 7.50 33.88
N ASP A 639 14.62 7.08 34.53
CA ASP A 639 14.38 5.67 34.91
C ASP A 639 14.24 4.74 33.69
N GLY A 640 15.28 3.96 33.40
CA GLY A 640 15.22 2.71 32.67
C GLY A 640 15.81 2.66 31.24
N GLU A 641 15.93 3.75 30.49
CA GLU A 641 16.61 3.78 29.18
C GLU A 641 17.51 5.02 29.06
N LEU A 642 18.71 4.82 28.47
CA LEU A 642 19.62 5.95 28.24
C LEU A 642 19.03 6.93 27.21
N PRO A 643 18.85 8.20 27.54
CA PRO A 643 18.30 9.21 26.64
C PRO A 643 19.13 9.34 25.34
N PRO A 644 18.53 9.80 24.23
CA PRO A 644 19.26 10.04 23.00
C PRO A 644 20.25 11.18 23.17
N VAL A 645 21.44 11.06 22.56
CA VAL A 645 22.52 12.08 22.67
C VAL A 645 22.04 13.50 22.34
N ALA A 646 21.10 13.64 21.37
CA ALA A 646 20.54 14.92 20.99
C ALA A 646 19.84 15.69 22.15
N ALA A 647 19.29 14.98 23.12
CA ALA A 647 18.67 15.59 24.30
C ALA A 647 19.73 16.23 25.24
N LEU A 648 20.91 15.65 25.29
CA LEU A 648 22.03 16.17 26.12
C LEU A 648 22.90 17.19 25.38
N GLU A 649 22.88 17.23 24.06
CA GLU A 649 23.57 18.27 23.27
C GLU A 649 23.05 19.67 23.62
N GLU A 650 21.78 19.85 23.90
CA GLU A 650 21.23 21.14 24.35
C GLU A 650 21.71 21.53 25.76
N ARG A 651 21.84 20.52 26.66
CA ARG A 651 22.26 20.72 28.06
C ARG A 651 23.74 21.06 28.16
N PHE A 652 24.62 20.38 27.43
CA PHE A 652 26.09 20.60 27.47
C PHE A 652 26.57 21.62 26.45
N GLY A 653 25.80 21.88 25.40
CA GLY A 653 26.09 22.91 24.36
C GLY A 653 27.49 22.75 23.76
N LYS A 654 28.22 23.85 23.62
CA LYS A 654 29.60 23.85 23.09
C LYS A 654 30.66 23.37 24.11
N ARG A 655 30.29 23.12 25.35
CA ARG A 655 31.20 22.71 26.43
C ARG A 655 31.70 21.26 26.24
N VAL A 656 30.88 20.39 25.68
CA VAL A 656 31.22 19.01 25.41
C VAL A 656 30.90 18.68 23.93
N PRO A 657 31.88 18.19 23.15
CA PRO A 657 31.63 17.78 21.79
C PRO A 657 30.61 16.61 21.73
N SER A 658 29.73 16.65 20.76
CA SER A 658 28.72 15.57 20.53
C SER A 658 29.34 14.17 20.48
N GLY A 659 30.52 14.05 19.87
CA GLY A 659 31.26 12.78 19.79
C GLY A 659 31.64 12.20 21.14
N VAL A 660 31.95 13.04 22.12
CA VAL A 660 32.23 12.61 23.51
C VAL A 660 30.97 12.02 24.15
N LEU A 661 29.82 12.65 23.96
CA LEU A 661 28.54 12.15 24.47
C LEU A 661 28.19 10.77 23.86
N HIS A 662 28.49 10.55 22.58
CA HIS A 662 28.32 9.25 21.95
C HIS A 662 29.20 8.15 22.56
N CYS A 663 30.47 8.47 22.88
CA CYS A 663 31.41 7.54 23.51
C CYS A 663 30.98 7.17 24.95
N VAL A 664 30.57 8.16 25.75
CA VAL A 664 30.10 7.94 27.13
C VAL A 664 28.81 7.11 27.13
N ARG A 665 27.87 7.41 26.24
CA ARG A 665 26.64 6.60 26.10
C ARG A 665 26.92 5.16 25.73
N ALA A 666 27.87 4.91 24.81
CA ALA A 666 28.28 3.57 24.42
C ALA A 666 28.89 2.79 25.61
N ALA A 667 29.68 3.44 26.43
CA ALA A 667 30.26 2.82 27.64
C ALA A 667 29.18 2.45 28.67
N LEU A 668 28.26 3.39 28.97
CA LEU A 668 27.15 3.14 29.89
C LEU A 668 26.20 2.02 29.41
N GLN A 669 25.98 1.93 28.10
CA GLN A 669 25.18 0.84 27.53
C GLN A 669 25.80 -0.52 27.77
N VAL A 670 27.13 -0.67 27.64
CA VAL A 670 27.87 -1.88 27.94
C VAL A 670 27.81 -2.22 29.44
N GLU A 671 27.90 -1.21 30.31
CA GLU A 671 27.80 -1.40 31.77
C GLU A 671 26.42 -1.87 32.23
N LEU A 672 25.36 -1.38 31.58
CA LEU A 672 23.96 -1.75 31.88
C LEU A 672 23.57 -3.14 31.31
N GLU A 673 24.24 -3.61 30.29
CA GLU A 673 24.01 -4.93 29.67
C GLU A 673 24.88 -6.06 30.31
N SER A 674 25.88 -5.70 31.11
CA SER A 674 26.77 -6.62 31.82
C SER A 674 26.28 -6.94 33.25
#